data_296af62f10d2465299ac5d4c574ecc42
#
_entry.id   296af62f10d2465299ac5d4c574ecc42
#
_cell.length_a   1.000
_cell.length_b   1.000
_cell.length_c   1.000
_cell.angle_alpha   90.00
_cell.angle_beta   90.00
_cell.angle_gamma   90.00
#
_symmetry.space_group_name_H-M   'P 1'
#
loop_
_entity.id
_entity.type
_entity.pdbx_description
1 polymer ?
#
loop_
_entity_poly.entity_id
_entity_poly.type
_entity_poly.pdbx_seq_one_letter_code
_entity_poly.pdbx_strand_id
1 'polypeptide(L)'
;SRRFYEYYPKKLPIERFEVFFMEGLDNLVTTGALKQEEADKYKQTMRLVYKRSLTEECYALAYTGNPPASAVNQMIEVARLLDYTQEMLIEDCDAFGLTFAVVEPASFLITLEVVLDGDDLVVRLPSYEMVSYNSFYTIQNIKVLPGFGATKVADYEDGYIFVPDGAGALFELNTYKPTIPEYKRPVYNNDFYSDYYFAPEYGEELMMPVYGMTYGKDENSSHGFMAIIEEGAETSYIHVRLGSKDKDVGSEYNKVFASFDTCQYSKVKVYGPYSDNNATYLVDSGMMNVDYTVRYKLFPETVTYYDMAMEYQKYLLENNPQMVLSYQGDAKVYLEAVGTVSLTKRFLGVPYYTNYSMTTYRDLIGIIEDLGSRDMVIHYSGVFNEGSRNRMNSDAKLVADNGSREDLKQLMALVGNRKIDMFLEVALSRVYDGGSGFYRKLHAAYDYSNNPVTVYGYLPTIGIADGGKTLRQHYYYIISPHYLNGVVDKFIEASREYDALYIPDLANMYYSDYKFNNVVGPYDAMNILNDNLIKLSQEKKLALYDPFMKYIPYGEYAVEISRESSDYATFAATIPFRQLVMNGLVQFTTENVNMSSYQKEYYILQAVELGAYPKFTITKESEDILKASSYTHYYSTRYDNWKDVIKEVYDECNEVREMIGSGKIVNHTMLMENVYRTDYEGGVSAITNYNLRTVSIGDYTIGPLDYIIEVE
;
A
#
# COMPACT_ATOMS: atom_id res chain seq x y z
N SER A 1 19.33 30.89 9.60
CA SER A 1 20.65 30.37 9.58
C SER A 1 21.18 29.75 10.88
N ARG A 2 20.54 28.70 11.35
CA ARG A 2 21.06 27.93 12.50
C ARG A 2 22.43 27.29 12.21
N ARG A 3 22.74 26.93 10.97
CA ARG A 3 23.95 26.18 10.58
C ARG A 3 25.23 27.01 10.66
N PHE A 4 25.17 28.31 10.52
CA PHE A 4 26.36 29.16 10.63
C PHE A 4 27.04 29.02 12.02
N TYR A 5 26.27 28.95 13.11
CA TYR A 5 26.80 28.79 14.47
C TYR A 5 27.33 27.37 14.77
N GLU A 6 27.13 26.42 13.89
CA GLU A 6 27.69 25.05 14.00
C GLU A 6 29.13 24.97 13.50
N TYR A 7 29.61 26.03 12.85
CA TYR A 7 31.00 26.15 12.40
C TYR A 7 31.79 27.02 13.42
N TYR A 8 32.90 26.47 13.84
CA TYR A 8 33.84 27.19 14.70
C TYR A 8 35.21 27.19 14.02
N PRO A 9 35.98 28.31 14.02
CA PRO A 9 37.29 28.36 13.37
C PRO A 9 38.30 27.50 14.10
N LYS A 10 39.18 26.85 13.35
CA LYS A 10 40.27 26.05 13.93
C LYS A 10 41.32 26.92 14.66
N LYS A 11 41.45 28.17 14.27
CA LYS A 11 42.30 29.17 14.85
C LYS A 11 41.54 30.48 14.97
N LEU A 12 41.79 31.22 16.06
CA LEU A 12 41.24 32.55 16.34
C LEU A 12 42.34 33.54 16.56
N PRO A 13 42.27 34.77 15.99
CA PRO A 13 43.14 35.87 16.37
C PRO A 13 43.10 36.14 17.87
N ILE A 14 44.20 36.59 18.45
CA ILE A 14 44.28 36.88 19.88
C ILE A 14 43.21 37.91 20.29
N GLU A 15 43.07 38.96 19.50
CA GLU A 15 42.10 40.02 19.73
C GLU A 15 40.67 39.49 19.66
N ARG A 16 40.35 38.61 18.71
CA ARG A 16 39.06 37.98 18.61
C ARG A 16 38.73 37.13 19.85
N PHE A 17 39.72 36.37 20.34
CA PHE A 17 39.49 35.51 21.50
C PHE A 17 39.41 36.32 22.80
N GLU A 18 40.38 37.23 23.07
CA GLU A 18 40.48 37.91 24.36
C GLU A 18 39.49 39.08 24.44
N VAL A 19 39.41 39.93 23.40
CA VAL A 19 38.60 41.15 23.47
C VAL A 19 37.16 40.82 23.08
N PHE A 20 36.96 40.21 21.92
CA PHE A 20 35.59 39.97 21.44
C PHE A 20 34.86 38.93 22.30
N PHE A 21 35.45 37.74 22.52
CA PHE A 21 34.77 36.70 23.30
C PHE A 21 34.92 36.90 24.82
N MET A 22 36.11 37.06 25.36
CA MET A 22 36.30 37.08 26.81
C MET A 22 35.77 38.36 27.45
N GLU A 23 36.21 39.54 26.96
CA GLU A 23 35.70 40.82 27.46
C GLU A 23 34.23 41.05 27.04
N GLY A 24 33.81 40.58 25.90
CA GLY A 24 32.41 40.64 25.45
C GLY A 24 31.47 39.94 26.42
N LEU A 25 31.83 38.78 26.96
CA LEU A 25 31.06 38.12 28.02
C LEU A 25 31.02 38.92 29.33
N ASP A 26 32.13 39.61 29.71
CA ASP A 26 32.16 40.50 30.88
C ASP A 26 31.24 41.71 30.68
N ASN A 27 31.22 42.26 29.48
CA ASN A 27 30.34 43.38 29.14
C ASN A 27 28.86 43.00 29.25
N LEU A 28 28.47 41.76 28.82
CA LEU A 28 27.11 41.26 28.99
C LEU A 28 26.72 41.12 30.47
N VAL A 29 27.66 40.75 31.34
CA VAL A 29 27.42 40.71 32.78
C VAL A 29 27.26 42.13 33.34
N THR A 30 28.13 43.05 32.93
CA THR A 30 28.10 44.46 33.37
C THR A 30 26.79 45.16 32.99
N THR A 31 26.25 44.83 31.84
CA THR A 31 24.96 45.36 31.36
C THR A 31 23.75 44.63 31.94
N GLY A 32 23.95 43.55 32.70
CA GLY A 32 22.88 42.71 33.26
C GLY A 32 22.21 41.77 32.27
N ALA A 33 22.75 41.64 31.05
CA ALA A 33 22.23 40.73 30.03
C ALA A 33 22.59 39.26 30.26
N LEU A 34 23.64 38.99 31.08
CA LEU A 34 24.08 37.65 31.43
C LEU A 34 24.46 37.62 32.93
N LYS A 35 24.21 36.47 33.57
CA LYS A 35 24.65 36.26 34.97
C LYS A 35 26.15 35.94 35.04
N GLN A 36 26.81 36.37 36.12
CA GLN A 36 28.25 36.13 36.34
C GLN A 36 28.57 34.62 36.24
N GLU A 37 27.78 33.77 36.89
CA GLU A 37 28.01 32.33 36.92
C GLU A 37 27.96 31.70 35.52
N GLU A 38 27.04 32.15 34.66
CA GLU A 38 26.90 31.67 33.28
C GLU A 38 28.08 32.16 32.42
N ALA A 39 28.50 33.42 32.57
CA ALA A 39 29.68 33.98 31.90
C ALA A 39 30.95 33.21 32.25
N ASP A 40 31.15 32.89 33.53
CA ASP A 40 32.31 32.15 34.01
C ASP A 40 32.33 30.72 33.41
N LYS A 41 31.18 30.08 33.33
CA LYS A 41 31.02 28.76 32.69
C LYS A 41 31.36 28.82 31.19
N TYR A 42 30.86 29.81 30.48
CA TYR A 42 31.16 30.01 29.06
C TYR A 42 32.64 30.26 28.81
N LYS A 43 33.25 31.18 29.60
CA LYS A 43 34.68 31.45 29.51
C LYS A 43 35.53 30.22 29.79
N GLN A 44 35.15 29.44 30.80
CA GLN A 44 35.83 28.19 31.09
C GLN A 44 35.78 27.24 29.90
N THR A 45 34.63 27.06 29.28
CA THR A 45 34.48 26.21 28.10
C THR A 45 35.31 26.73 26.92
N MET A 46 35.25 28.02 26.62
CA MET A 46 36.03 28.60 25.53
C MET A 46 37.55 28.39 25.76
N ARG A 47 38.04 28.55 26.99
CA ARG A 47 39.43 28.30 27.37
C ARG A 47 39.82 26.80 27.39
N LEU A 48 38.89 25.92 27.55
CA LEU A 48 39.13 24.46 27.40
C LEU A 48 39.26 24.07 25.94
N VAL A 49 38.40 24.63 25.09
CA VAL A 49 38.34 24.32 23.65
C VAL A 49 39.47 25.00 22.87
N TYR A 50 39.83 26.25 23.20
CA TYR A 50 40.90 26.99 22.53
C TYR A 50 42.08 27.19 23.47
N LYS A 51 43.27 26.87 22.96
CA LYS A 51 44.54 27.06 23.70
C LYS A 51 45.43 28.05 22.95
N ARG A 52 46.12 28.89 23.72
CA ARG A 52 47.15 29.75 23.16
C ARG A 52 48.21 28.94 22.44
N SER A 53 48.46 29.23 21.18
CA SER A 53 49.49 28.56 20.40
C SER A 53 50.89 28.98 20.90
N LEU A 54 51.84 28.06 20.90
CA LEU A 54 53.23 28.30 21.24
C LEU A 54 54.08 28.75 20.03
N THR A 55 53.57 28.53 18.83
CA THR A 55 54.29 28.75 17.59
C THR A 55 53.70 29.86 16.72
N GLU A 56 52.46 30.26 16.97
CA GLU A 56 51.71 31.25 16.19
C GLU A 56 50.99 32.23 17.13
N GLU A 57 50.75 33.44 16.67
CA GLU A 57 50.01 34.44 17.44
C GLU A 57 48.48 34.23 17.35
N CYS A 58 48.02 33.09 17.86
CA CYS A 58 46.62 32.73 17.82
C CYS A 58 46.19 31.84 19.01
N TYR A 59 44.89 31.70 19.18
CA TYR A 59 44.27 30.61 19.92
C TYR A 59 43.86 29.50 18.95
N ALA A 60 44.40 28.30 19.15
CA ALA A 60 44.12 27.16 18.32
C ALA A 60 43.22 26.14 19.05
N LEU A 61 42.42 25.42 18.26
CA LEU A 61 41.57 24.36 18.79
C LEU A 61 42.41 23.29 19.48
N ALA A 62 42.07 22.94 20.71
CA ALA A 62 42.80 21.96 21.52
C ALA A 62 42.55 20.50 21.11
N TYR A 63 41.67 20.28 20.17
CA TYR A 63 41.24 18.96 19.74
C TYR A 63 41.76 18.65 18.33
N THR A 64 42.25 17.44 18.11
CA THR A 64 42.61 16.95 16.78
C THR A 64 41.40 16.55 15.92
N GLY A 65 40.24 16.36 16.58
CA GLY A 65 38.93 16.13 15.99
C GLY A 65 37.91 17.15 16.49
N ASN A 66 36.63 16.80 16.46
CA ASN A 66 35.58 17.66 16.97
C ASN A 66 35.59 17.73 18.51
N PRO A 67 35.39 18.91 19.12
CA PRO A 67 35.16 19.01 20.55
C PRO A 67 33.89 18.23 20.99
N PRO A 68 33.74 17.95 22.31
CA PRO A 68 32.52 17.32 22.81
C PRO A 68 31.27 18.16 22.49
N ALA A 69 30.16 17.49 22.17
CA ALA A 69 28.90 18.15 21.77
C ALA A 69 28.43 19.21 22.79
N SER A 70 28.62 18.96 24.08
CA SER A 70 28.29 19.92 25.14
C SER A 70 29.11 21.22 25.08
N ALA A 71 30.38 21.11 24.70
CA ALA A 71 31.25 22.27 24.49
C ALA A 71 30.86 23.03 23.23
N VAL A 72 30.58 22.32 22.13
CA VAL A 72 30.11 22.92 20.88
C VAL A 72 28.82 23.70 21.09
N ASN A 73 27.84 23.15 21.84
CA ASN A 73 26.60 23.84 22.14
C ASN A 73 26.82 25.14 22.93
N GLN A 74 27.76 25.13 23.87
CA GLN A 74 28.09 26.34 24.63
C GLN A 74 28.82 27.35 23.75
N MET A 75 29.69 26.94 22.85
CA MET A 75 30.34 27.84 21.88
C MET A 75 29.33 28.51 20.95
N ILE A 76 28.35 27.75 20.47
CA ILE A 76 27.25 28.26 19.67
C ILE A 76 26.46 29.31 20.43
N GLU A 77 26.18 29.07 21.71
CA GLU A 77 25.47 30.03 22.55
C GLU A 77 26.27 31.30 22.78
N VAL A 78 27.58 31.22 23.05
CA VAL A 78 28.48 32.37 23.14
C VAL A 78 28.51 33.18 21.84
N ALA A 79 28.61 32.49 20.70
CA ALA A 79 28.59 33.14 19.38
C ALA A 79 27.27 33.91 19.14
N ARG A 80 26.15 33.38 19.60
CA ARG A 80 24.83 34.06 19.51
C ARG A 80 24.74 35.26 20.45
N LEU A 81 25.17 35.10 21.70
CA LEU A 81 25.10 36.16 22.72
C LEU A 81 25.94 37.38 22.34
N LEU A 82 27.04 37.16 21.66
CA LEU A 82 27.98 38.21 21.26
C LEU A 82 27.80 38.66 19.80
N ASP A 83 26.82 38.14 19.10
CA ASP A 83 26.53 38.47 17.70
C ASP A 83 27.75 38.24 16.77
N TYR A 84 28.43 37.08 16.97
CA TYR A 84 29.55 36.66 16.13
C TYR A 84 29.02 36.29 14.74
N THR A 85 29.30 37.13 13.74
CA THR A 85 28.71 37.02 12.40
C THR A 85 29.48 36.07 11.49
N GLN A 86 28.88 35.71 10.35
CA GLN A 86 29.52 34.89 9.32
C GLN A 86 30.73 35.60 8.70
N GLU A 87 30.66 36.92 8.55
CA GLU A 87 31.76 37.75 8.05
C GLU A 87 32.95 37.67 9.01
N MET A 88 32.72 37.76 10.32
CA MET A 88 33.77 37.60 11.33
C MET A 88 34.39 36.20 11.28
N LEU A 89 33.61 35.16 11.05
CA LEU A 89 34.13 33.80 10.89
C LEU A 89 35.02 33.67 9.65
N ILE A 90 34.61 34.28 8.54
CA ILE A 90 35.40 34.29 7.30
C ILE A 90 36.72 35.03 7.53
N GLU A 91 36.67 36.22 8.15
CA GLU A 91 37.87 37.01 8.51
C GLU A 91 38.84 36.20 9.37
N ASP A 92 38.31 35.53 10.40
CA ASP A 92 39.13 34.72 11.32
C ASP A 92 39.74 33.49 10.60
N CYS A 93 39.05 32.91 9.64
CA CYS A 93 39.60 31.83 8.83
C CYS A 93 40.65 32.31 7.83
N ASP A 94 40.39 33.43 7.16
CA ASP A 94 41.30 34.03 6.17
C ASP A 94 42.62 34.50 6.79
N ALA A 95 42.56 35.03 8.06
CA ALA A 95 43.73 35.44 8.82
C ALA A 95 44.81 34.35 8.98
N PHE A 96 44.42 33.07 8.83
CA PHE A 96 45.31 31.92 8.98
C PHE A 96 45.38 31.05 7.69
N GLY A 97 44.92 31.59 6.53
CA GLY A 97 44.91 30.88 5.27
C GLY A 97 43.97 29.64 5.27
N LEU A 98 42.96 29.65 6.13
CA LEU A 98 41.95 28.60 6.22
C LEU A 98 40.76 29.00 5.33
N THR A 99 40.35 28.10 4.43
CA THR A 99 39.18 28.34 3.58
C THR A 99 37.91 27.97 4.35
N PHE A 100 37.03 28.95 4.55
CA PHE A 100 35.68 28.71 5.03
C PHE A 100 34.77 28.58 3.79
N ALA A 101 34.31 27.37 3.54
CA ALA A 101 33.29 27.16 2.50
C ALA A 101 31.94 27.66 3.06
N VAL A 102 31.46 28.78 2.55
CA VAL A 102 30.11 29.23 2.82
C VAL A 102 29.17 28.21 2.22
N VAL A 103 28.57 27.37 3.06
CA VAL A 103 27.47 26.51 2.63
C VAL A 103 26.22 27.37 2.59
N GLU A 104 25.78 27.73 1.41
CA GLU A 104 24.50 28.40 1.25
C GLU A 104 23.39 27.60 1.95
N PRO A 105 22.53 28.24 2.74
CA PRO A 105 21.46 27.53 3.41
C PRO A 105 20.51 26.91 2.39
N ALA A 106 19.94 25.75 2.74
CA ALA A 106 18.88 25.15 1.95
C ALA A 106 17.72 26.16 1.85
N SER A 107 17.35 26.51 0.64
CA SER A 107 16.25 27.41 0.35
C SER A 107 15.37 26.82 -0.74
N PHE A 108 14.07 26.81 -0.48
CA PHE A 108 13.08 26.20 -1.37
C PHE A 108 11.95 27.20 -1.62
N LEU A 109 11.43 27.20 -2.83
CA LEU A 109 10.15 27.81 -3.18
C LEU A 109 9.16 26.67 -3.43
N ILE A 110 8.01 26.73 -2.79
CA ILE A 110 6.90 25.77 -2.97
C ILE A 110 5.63 26.59 -3.12
N THR A 111 4.98 26.47 -4.24
CA THR A 111 3.68 27.11 -4.50
C THR A 111 2.58 26.20 -3.94
N LEU A 112 1.65 26.78 -3.22
CA LEU A 112 0.43 26.16 -2.73
C LEU A 112 -0.77 26.86 -3.38
N GLU A 113 -1.47 26.15 -4.24
CA GLU A 113 -2.73 26.61 -4.80
C GLU A 113 -3.89 26.09 -3.96
N VAL A 114 -4.82 26.95 -3.61
CA VAL A 114 -6.03 26.60 -2.85
C VAL A 114 -7.22 27.14 -3.62
N VAL A 115 -8.10 26.24 -4.07
CA VAL A 115 -9.24 26.56 -4.92
C VAL A 115 -10.52 26.01 -4.31
N LEU A 116 -11.62 26.76 -4.38
CA LEU A 116 -12.95 26.25 -4.14
C LEU A 116 -13.52 25.76 -5.48
N ASP A 117 -13.88 24.47 -5.51
CA ASP A 117 -14.50 23.82 -6.67
C ASP A 117 -15.89 23.30 -6.24
N GLY A 118 -16.92 24.11 -6.49
CA GLY A 118 -18.23 23.91 -5.87
C GLY A 118 -18.15 24.04 -4.35
N ASP A 119 -18.51 22.99 -3.65
CA ASP A 119 -18.47 22.90 -2.17
C ASP A 119 -17.17 22.23 -1.68
N ASP A 120 -16.27 21.84 -2.58
CA ASP A 120 -15.01 21.18 -2.26
C ASP A 120 -13.86 22.18 -2.14
N LEU A 121 -12.91 21.90 -1.25
CA LEU A 121 -11.64 22.60 -1.15
C LEU A 121 -10.56 21.75 -1.85
N VAL A 122 -9.99 22.24 -2.94
CA VAL A 122 -8.91 21.59 -3.67
C VAL A 122 -7.59 22.28 -3.35
N VAL A 123 -6.61 21.49 -2.91
CA VAL A 123 -5.27 21.95 -2.55
C VAL A 123 -4.27 21.29 -3.47
N ARG A 124 -3.53 22.11 -4.24
CA ARG A 124 -2.58 21.64 -5.25
C ARG A 124 -1.19 22.20 -5.02
N LEU A 125 -0.21 21.38 -5.24
CA LEU A 125 1.21 21.67 -5.21
C LEU A 125 1.80 21.35 -6.61
N PRO A 126 1.85 22.32 -7.52
CA PRO A 126 2.38 22.10 -8.86
C PRO A 126 3.89 21.85 -8.82
N SER A 127 4.33 20.73 -9.35
CA SER A 127 5.73 20.30 -9.29
C SER A 127 6.68 21.24 -10.05
N TYR A 128 6.20 21.80 -11.16
CA TYR A 128 6.98 22.73 -11.99
C TYR A 128 7.28 24.08 -11.30
N GLU A 129 6.58 24.39 -10.22
CA GLU A 129 6.81 25.59 -9.40
C GLU A 129 7.61 25.29 -8.12
N MET A 130 8.03 24.04 -7.92
CA MET A 130 8.90 23.67 -6.80
C MET A 130 10.36 23.89 -7.18
N VAL A 131 11.01 24.85 -6.53
CA VAL A 131 12.40 25.22 -6.83
C VAL A 131 13.29 24.99 -5.61
N SER A 132 14.37 24.26 -5.80
CA SER A 132 15.50 24.25 -4.85
C SER A 132 16.57 25.22 -5.34
N TYR A 133 16.86 26.27 -4.56
CA TYR A 133 17.89 27.26 -4.89
C TYR A 133 19.31 26.76 -4.62
N ASN A 134 19.45 25.66 -3.90
CA ASN A 134 20.72 25.03 -3.63
C ASN A 134 20.71 23.58 -4.08
N SER A 135 21.52 23.25 -5.09
CA SER A 135 21.58 21.93 -5.73
C SER A 135 22.06 20.79 -4.81
N PHE A 136 22.63 21.11 -3.63
CA PHE A 136 23.02 20.11 -2.62
C PHE A 136 21.83 19.63 -1.77
N TYR A 137 20.67 20.28 -1.88
CA TYR A 137 19.49 19.95 -1.09
C TYR A 137 18.31 19.72 -2.01
N THR A 138 17.54 18.68 -1.72
CA THR A 138 16.27 18.42 -2.39
C THR A 138 15.16 18.27 -1.36
N ILE A 139 13.94 18.61 -1.74
CA ILE A 139 12.76 18.33 -0.93
C ILE A 139 12.54 16.82 -1.01
N GLN A 140 12.39 16.15 0.13
CA GLN A 140 12.15 14.71 0.15
C GLN A 140 10.67 14.36 0.35
N ASN A 141 9.99 15.11 1.22
CA ASN A 141 8.60 14.85 1.55
C ASN A 141 7.89 16.16 1.91
N ILE A 142 6.65 16.28 1.49
CA ILE A 142 5.78 17.41 1.81
C ILE A 142 4.51 16.90 2.47
N LYS A 143 4.13 17.49 3.60
CA LYS A 143 2.85 17.23 4.28
C LYS A 143 1.86 18.30 3.87
N VAL A 144 0.72 17.87 3.31
CA VAL A 144 -0.33 18.80 2.88
C VAL A 144 -1.29 19.05 4.04
N LEU A 145 -1.48 20.32 4.38
CA LEU A 145 -2.38 20.80 5.43
C LEU A 145 -2.47 19.89 6.67
N PRO A 146 -1.37 19.55 7.37
CA PRO A 146 -1.37 18.53 8.43
C PRO A 146 -2.15 18.92 9.68
N GLY A 147 -2.77 20.07 9.70
CA GLY A 147 -3.66 20.56 10.74
C GLY A 147 -5.09 20.81 10.28
N PHE A 148 -5.42 20.48 9.02
CA PHE A 148 -6.78 20.64 8.51
C PHE A 148 -7.73 19.69 9.25
N GLY A 149 -8.87 20.21 9.71
CA GLY A 149 -9.85 19.42 10.47
C GLY A 149 -9.35 18.86 11.81
N ALA A 150 -8.15 19.25 12.28
CA ALA A 150 -7.61 18.75 13.53
C ALA A 150 -8.49 19.15 14.73
N THR A 151 -8.75 18.20 15.64
CA THR A 151 -9.60 18.44 16.81
C THR A 151 -8.85 18.11 18.11
N LYS A 152 -9.08 18.87 19.16
CA LYS A 152 -8.55 18.57 20.48
C LYS A 152 -9.28 17.39 21.10
N VAL A 153 -8.55 16.51 21.74
CA VAL A 153 -9.11 15.37 22.50
C VAL A 153 -10.13 15.81 23.57
N ALA A 154 -9.99 17.04 24.09
CA ALA A 154 -10.90 17.56 25.10
C ALA A 154 -12.21 18.15 24.56
N ASP A 155 -12.26 18.49 23.28
CA ASP A 155 -13.38 19.25 22.70
C ASP A 155 -14.47 18.34 22.12
N TYR A 156 -14.10 17.13 21.70
CA TYR A 156 -15.02 16.15 21.10
C TYR A 156 -14.83 14.80 21.78
N GLU A 157 -15.93 14.23 22.28
CA GLU A 157 -15.93 12.91 22.92
C GLU A 157 -16.30 11.81 21.93
N ASP A 158 -17.04 12.14 20.87
CA ASP A 158 -17.51 11.22 19.85
C ASP A 158 -16.99 11.61 18.46
N GLY A 159 -16.76 10.62 17.63
CA GLY A 159 -16.24 10.73 16.28
C GLY A 159 -15.10 9.76 16.03
N TYR A 160 -14.71 9.66 14.78
CA TYR A 160 -13.65 8.76 14.35
C TYR A 160 -12.85 9.33 13.19
N ILE A 161 -11.64 8.82 13.03
CA ILE A 161 -10.85 8.94 11.80
C ILE A 161 -11.03 7.66 11.02
N PHE A 162 -11.35 7.79 9.74
CA PHE A 162 -11.38 6.72 8.76
C PHE A 162 -10.07 6.66 7.96
N VAL A 163 -9.53 5.46 7.77
CA VAL A 163 -8.42 5.15 6.86
C VAL A 163 -8.75 3.91 6.02
N PRO A 164 -8.25 3.82 4.76
CA PRO A 164 -8.56 2.71 3.85
C PRO A 164 -7.60 1.53 4.05
N ASP A 165 -7.36 1.13 5.29
CA ASP A 165 -6.49 0.01 5.65
C ASP A 165 -7.24 -1.30 5.39
N GLY A 166 -6.82 -2.07 4.41
CA GLY A 166 -7.54 -3.23 3.90
C GLY A 166 -8.95 -2.87 3.42
N ALA A 167 -9.97 -3.44 4.05
CA ALA A 167 -11.37 -3.10 3.80
C ALA A 167 -11.72 -1.68 4.27
N GLY A 168 -11.09 -1.22 5.34
CA GLY A 168 -11.27 0.08 5.98
C GLY A 168 -11.21 -0.03 7.51
N ALA A 169 -10.62 0.95 8.16
CA ALA A 169 -10.47 0.96 9.62
C ALA A 169 -10.86 2.31 10.23
N LEU A 170 -11.34 2.27 11.45
CA LEU A 170 -11.72 3.43 12.24
C LEU A 170 -10.81 3.60 13.46
N PHE A 171 -10.42 4.84 13.74
CA PHE A 171 -9.80 5.26 15.00
C PHE A 171 -10.77 6.14 15.76
N GLU A 172 -11.12 5.78 16.99
CA GLU A 172 -11.91 6.66 17.83
C GLU A 172 -11.13 7.88 18.32
N LEU A 173 -11.77 9.06 18.33
CA LEU A 173 -11.14 10.31 18.75
C LEU A 173 -10.89 10.40 20.26
N ASN A 174 -11.63 9.67 21.07
CA ASN A 174 -11.53 9.70 22.52
C ASN A 174 -10.61 8.62 23.12
N THR A 175 -9.96 7.82 22.27
CA THR A 175 -9.08 6.76 22.72
C THR A 175 -7.86 7.33 23.44
N TYR A 176 -7.81 7.19 24.76
CA TYR A 176 -6.65 7.56 25.56
C TYR A 176 -5.63 6.43 25.59
N LYS A 177 -4.52 6.57 24.86
CA LYS A 177 -3.33 5.71 25.02
C LYS A 177 -2.09 6.61 25.06
N PRO A 178 -1.30 6.60 26.13
CA PRO A 178 -0.21 7.57 26.34
C PRO A 178 0.99 7.44 25.38
N THR A 179 1.08 6.37 24.62
CA THR A 179 2.21 6.11 23.70
C THR A 179 1.74 5.41 22.45
N ILE A 180 0.90 6.08 21.63
CA ILE A 180 0.52 5.54 20.33
C ILE A 180 1.52 6.04 19.29
N PRO A 181 2.25 5.15 18.59
CA PRO A 181 3.05 5.54 17.45
C PRO A 181 2.14 6.16 16.37
N GLU A 182 2.68 7.10 15.61
CA GLU A 182 2.00 7.64 14.44
C GLU A 182 1.70 6.51 13.46
N TYR A 183 0.43 6.37 13.06
CA TYR A 183 0.08 5.55 11.92
C TYR A 183 0.58 6.27 10.67
N LYS A 184 1.36 5.59 9.86
CA LYS A 184 1.85 6.07 8.57
C LYS A 184 1.93 4.89 7.61
N ARG A 185 1.10 4.90 6.57
CA ARG A 185 1.08 3.85 5.55
C ARG A 185 1.11 4.45 4.15
N PRO A 186 1.87 3.85 3.21
CA PRO A 186 1.86 4.26 1.81
C PRO A 186 0.52 3.90 1.16
N VAL A 187 0.03 4.78 0.29
CA VAL A 187 -1.08 4.47 -0.60
C VAL A 187 -0.54 3.63 -1.76
N TYR A 188 -1.26 2.57 -2.14
CA TYR A 188 -0.86 1.63 -3.18
C TYR A 188 0.43 0.87 -2.89
N ASN A 189 0.80 0.78 -1.58
CA ASN A 189 1.97 0.07 -1.11
C ASN A 189 3.33 0.67 -1.55
N ASN A 190 4.41 -0.02 -1.19
CA ASN A 190 5.76 0.32 -1.60
C ASN A 190 6.17 -0.49 -2.85
N ASP A 191 7.33 -0.16 -3.40
CA ASP A 191 7.97 -0.95 -4.44
C ASP A 191 8.03 -2.43 -4.03
N PHE A 192 7.38 -3.29 -4.81
CA PHE A 192 7.10 -4.69 -4.48
C PHE A 192 8.30 -5.46 -3.93
N TYR A 193 9.48 -5.33 -4.53
CA TYR A 193 10.64 -6.07 -4.05
C TYR A 193 11.47 -5.34 -2.99
N SER A 194 11.22 -4.06 -2.75
CA SER A 194 11.86 -3.38 -1.62
C SER A 194 11.30 -3.88 -0.29
N ASP A 195 10.01 -4.16 -0.22
CA ASP A 195 9.37 -4.71 0.97
C ASP A 195 9.61 -6.22 1.13
N TYR A 196 9.77 -6.93 0.03
CA TYR A 196 10.04 -8.35 0.04
C TYR A 196 11.35 -8.74 0.77
N TYR A 197 12.39 -7.89 0.69
CA TYR A 197 13.65 -8.11 1.40
C TYR A 197 13.58 -7.74 2.89
N PHE A 198 12.63 -6.91 3.26
CA PHE A 198 12.40 -6.51 4.64
C PHE A 198 11.10 -7.18 5.08
N ALA A 199 11.13 -8.30 5.73
CA ALA A 199 9.98 -9.07 6.20
C ALA A 199 8.62 -8.35 6.03
N PRO A 200 7.60 -8.94 5.42
CA PRO A 200 6.35 -8.26 5.18
C PRO A 200 5.88 -7.62 6.48
N GLU A 201 5.61 -6.33 6.49
CA GLU A 201 4.88 -5.73 7.58
C GLU A 201 3.56 -6.50 7.67
N TYR A 202 3.29 -7.08 8.83
CA TYR A 202 2.02 -7.75 9.06
C TYR A 202 0.93 -6.69 9.01
N GLY A 203 0.15 -6.67 7.95
CA GLY A 203 -0.95 -5.73 7.79
C GLY A 203 -1.47 -5.69 6.36
N GLU A 204 -2.72 -5.29 6.25
CA GLU A 204 -3.39 -5.05 4.99
C GLU A 204 -2.81 -3.81 4.28
N GLU A 205 -2.99 -3.73 2.98
CA GLU A 205 -2.51 -2.62 2.15
C GLU A 205 -3.56 -1.52 2.00
N LEU A 206 -3.12 -0.27 1.72
CA LEU A 206 -4.02 0.83 1.40
C LEU A 206 -4.32 0.84 -0.09
N MET A 207 -5.45 0.26 -0.46
CA MET A 207 -5.85 0.08 -1.86
C MET A 207 -6.57 1.31 -2.46
N MET A 208 -6.76 2.38 -1.65
CA MET A 208 -7.52 3.58 -2.02
C MET A 208 -6.82 4.86 -1.55
N PRO A 209 -6.86 5.95 -2.34
CA PRO A 209 -6.24 7.22 -1.98
C PRO A 209 -7.23 8.15 -1.24
N VAL A 210 -7.88 7.66 -0.19
CA VAL A 210 -8.95 8.38 0.52
C VAL A 210 -8.84 8.23 2.02
N TYR A 211 -9.16 9.27 2.78
CA TYR A 211 -9.25 9.24 4.24
C TYR A 211 -10.29 10.26 4.71
N GLY A 212 -10.73 10.15 5.94
CA GLY A 212 -11.72 11.07 6.46
C GLY A 212 -11.72 11.18 7.97
N MET A 213 -12.52 12.12 8.46
CA MET A 213 -12.71 12.34 9.89
C MET A 213 -14.10 12.87 10.15
N THR A 214 -14.77 12.28 11.13
CA THR A 214 -16.04 12.78 11.66
C THR A 214 -15.84 13.26 13.08
N TYR A 215 -16.60 14.25 13.49
CA TYR A 215 -16.64 14.74 14.86
C TYR A 215 -18.04 15.28 15.19
N GLY A 216 -18.49 15.00 16.37
CA GLY A 216 -19.80 15.37 16.86
C GLY A 216 -20.01 14.84 18.27
N LYS A 217 -21.16 15.14 18.84
CA LYS A 217 -21.52 14.70 20.19
C LYS A 217 -22.54 13.56 20.20
N ASP A 218 -23.23 13.36 19.09
CA ASP A 218 -24.20 12.30 18.89
C ASP A 218 -24.40 12.02 17.39
N GLU A 219 -25.11 10.95 17.06
CA GLU A 219 -25.39 10.54 15.68
C GLU A 219 -26.12 11.60 14.85
N ASN A 220 -26.82 12.55 15.49
CA ASN A 220 -27.60 13.60 14.82
C ASN A 220 -26.84 14.93 14.67
N SER A 221 -25.64 15.05 15.21
CA SER A 221 -24.82 16.27 15.16
C SER A 221 -23.40 16.04 14.62
N SER A 222 -23.16 14.90 14.03
CA SER A 222 -21.88 14.54 13.44
C SER A 222 -21.65 15.28 12.13
N HIS A 223 -20.57 15.99 12.01
CA HIS A 223 -20.08 16.61 10.77
C HIS A 223 -18.65 16.14 10.52
N GLY A 224 -18.11 16.41 9.34
CA GLY A 224 -16.79 15.90 9.04
C GLY A 224 -16.24 16.33 7.69
N PHE A 225 -15.17 15.69 7.29
CA PHE A 225 -14.63 15.80 5.96
C PHE A 225 -14.09 14.44 5.46
N MET A 226 -14.04 14.32 4.15
CA MET A 226 -13.30 13.28 3.45
C MET A 226 -12.27 13.93 2.54
N ALA A 227 -11.08 13.38 2.47
CA ALA A 227 -10.02 13.83 1.58
C ALA A 227 -9.73 12.76 0.53
N ILE A 228 -9.64 13.16 -0.73
CA ILE A 228 -9.26 12.32 -1.86
C ILE A 228 -7.93 12.83 -2.40
N ILE A 229 -6.94 11.96 -2.48
CA ILE A 229 -5.66 12.27 -3.12
C ILE A 229 -5.85 12.04 -4.62
N GLU A 230 -6.01 13.11 -5.38
CA GLU A 230 -6.32 13.05 -6.82
C GLU A 230 -5.08 12.82 -7.67
N GLU A 231 -3.97 13.50 -7.32
CA GLU A 231 -2.70 13.41 -8.04
C GLU A 231 -1.56 13.13 -7.05
N GLY A 232 -0.60 12.30 -7.44
CA GLY A 232 0.53 11.89 -6.62
C GLY A 232 0.21 10.81 -5.60
N ALA A 233 -0.92 10.11 -5.71
CA ALA A 233 -1.33 9.05 -4.80
C ALA A 233 -0.25 7.95 -4.67
N GLU A 234 0.44 7.64 -5.76
CA GLU A 234 1.50 6.62 -5.85
C GLU A 234 2.74 6.94 -5.00
N THR A 235 2.89 8.19 -4.60
CA THR A 235 4.02 8.65 -3.78
C THR A 235 3.57 9.13 -2.41
N SER A 236 2.29 8.90 -2.09
CA SER A 236 1.66 9.44 -0.91
C SER A 236 1.63 8.46 0.26
N TYR A 237 1.52 9.04 1.45
CA TYR A 237 1.27 8.33 2.70
C TYR A 237 0.07 8.97 3.40
N ILE A 238 -0.77 8.14 4.01
CA ILE A 238 -1.79 8.59 4.94
C ILE A 238 -1.24 8.49 6.36
N HIS A 239 -1.38 9.57 7.11
CA HIS A 239 -0.92 9.68 8.49
C HIS A 239 -2.10 9.85 9.42
N VAL A 240 -2.10 9.13 10.57
CA VAL A 240 -3.00 9.41 11.69
C VAL A 240 -2.16 9.66 12.93
N ARG A 241 -2.46 10.74 13.62
CA ARG A 241 -1.93 11.05 14.94
C ARG A 241 -3.08 11.25 15.90
N LEU A 242 -3.21 10.37 16.86
CA LEU A 242 -4.17 10.55 17.93
C LEU A 242 -3.60 11.50 18.99
N GLY A 243 -4.45 12.38 19.49
CA GLY A 243 -4.10 13.34 20.53
C GLY A 243 -3.98 12.66 21.89
N SER A 244 -3.27 13.33 22.81
CA SER A 244 -3.15 12.91 24.22
C SER A 244 -3.71 13.99 25.13
N LYS A 245 -4.42 13.58 26.20
CA LYS A 245 -4.82 14.48 27.29
C LYS A 245 -3.62 14.86 28.17
N ASP A 246 -2.53 14.11 28.09
CA ASP A 246 -1.29 14.38 28.80
C ASP A 246 -0.38 15.28 27.94
N LYS A 247 -0.17 16.51 28.38
CA LYS A 247 0.62 17.53 27.66
C LYS A 247 2.10 17.17 27.53
N ASP A 248 2.60 16.30 28.40
CA ASP A 248 4.00 15.89 28.41
C ASP A 248 4.29 14.74 27.42
N VAL A 249 3.23 14.09 26.87
CA VAL A 249 3.36 12.87 26.05
C VAL A 249 3.12 13.13 24.57
N GLY A 250 2.67 14.30 24.13
CA GLY A 250 2.45 14.55 22.71
C GLY A 250 1.57 15.74 22.37
N SER A 251 0.95 15.70 21.19
CA SER A 251 0.02 16.73 20.73
C SER A 251 -1.35 16.54 21.37
N GLU A 252 -2.03 17.62 21.71
CA GLU A 252 -3.42 17.61 22.19
C GLU A 252 -4.42 17.31 21.03
N TYR A 253 -3.96 17.18 19.79
CA TYR A 253 -4.81 17.14 18.59
C TYR A 253 -4.82 15.78 17.93
N ASN A 254 -6.03 15.28 17.64
CA ASN A 254 -6.25 14.22 16.66
C ASN A 254 -6.10 14.80 15.25
N LYS A 255 -5.43 14.09 14.34
CA LYS A 255 -5.13 14.56 12.99
C LYS A 255 -5.09 13.40 12.02
N VAL A 256 -5.61 13.63 10.82
CA VAL A 256 -5.37 12.80 9.65
C VAL A 256 -4.96 13.69 8.48
N PHE A 257 -3.93 13.28 7.72
CA PHE A 257 -3.43 14.06 6.61
C PHE A 257 -2.61 13.22 5.65
N ALA A 258 -2.44 13.72 4.42
CA ALA A 258 -1.56 13.13 3.43
C ALA A 258 -0.16 13.77 3.46
N SER A 259 0.86 12.98 3.14
CA SER A 259 2.17 13.47 2.76
C SER A 259 2.64 12.82 1.47
N PHE A 260 3.50 13.48 0.73
CA PHE A 260 4.00 13.06 -0.56
C PHE A 260 5.52 12.99 -0.56
N ASP A 261 6.08 11.90 -1.02
CA ASP A 261 7.50 11.84 -1.37
C ASP A 261 7.70 12.54 -2.70
N THR A 262 8.60 13.51 -2.72
CA THR A 262 8.89 14.33 -3.91
C THR A 262 10.10 13.85 -4.69
N CYS A 263 10.82 12.87 -4.15
CA CYS A 263 11.97 12.21 -4.79
C CYS A 263 11.76 10.71 -4.73
N GLN A 264 12.26 10.04 -5.73
CA GLN A 264 12.34 8.59 -5.72
C GLN A 264 13.52 8.15 -4.85
N TYR A 265 13.27 7.22 -3.93
CA TYR A 265 14.31 6.57 -3.15
C TYR A 265 13.94 5.12 -2.89
N SER A 266 14.96 4.30 -2.67
CA SER A 266 14.78 2.89 -2.41
C SER A 266 15.51 2.48 -1.13
N LYS A 267 14.95 1.49 -0.45
CA LYS A 267 15.59 0.85 0.69
C LYS A 267 16.61 -0.15 0.19
N VAL A 268 17.87 -0.02 0.60
CA VAL A 268 18.93 -0.98 0.30
C VAL A 268 19.39 -1.64 1.58
N LYS A 269 19.37 -2.97 1.61
CA LYS A 269 19.97 -3.71 2.70
C LYS A 269 21.46 -3.78 2.48
N VAL A 270 22.23 -3.06 3.29
CA VAL A 270 23.70 -3.12 3.26
C VAL A 270 24.14 -4.26 4.18
N TYR A 271 24.65 -5.32 3.59
CA TYR A 271 25.28 -6.42 4.33
C TYR A 271 26.72 -6.01 4.71
N GLY A 272 26.95 -5.81 5.99
CA GLY A 272 28.28 -5.60 6.54
C GLY A 272 28.73 -6.77 7.40
N PRO A 273 30.06 -6.96 7.60
CA PRO A 273 30.56 -8.05 8.44
C PRO A 273 30.13 -7.99 9.92
N TYR A 274 29.51 -6.90 10.34
CA TYR A 274 29.09 -6.65 11.72
C TYR A 274 27.65 -6.10 11.90
N SER A 275 26.85 -5.97 10.84
CA SER A 275 25.46 -5.51 10.97
C SER A 275 24.58 -6.02 9.84
N ASP A 276 23.68 -6.93 10.17
CA ASP A 276 22.72 -7.50 9.22
C ASP A 276 21.45 -6.61 9.00
N ASN A 277 21.35 -5.45 9.65
CA ASN A 277 20.10 -4.70 9.76
C ASN A 277 20.13 -3.25 9.27
N ASN A 278 21.18 -2.78 8.62
CA ASN A 278 21.24 -1.39 8.16
C ASN A 278 20.58 -1.24 6.79
N ALA A 279 19.36 -0.71 6.78
CA ALA A 279 18.73 -0.24 5.54
C ALA A 279 19.20 1.19 5.26
N THR A 280 19.77 1.41 4.09
CA THR A 280 20.16 2.74 3.61
C THR A 280 19.14 3.18 2.57
N TYR A 281 18.64 4.41 2.72
CA TYR A 281 17.79 5.03 1.71
C TYR A 281 18.68 5.78 0.72
N LEU A 282 18.53 5.49 -0.56
CA LEU A 282 19.21 6.19 -1.63
C LEU A 282 18.20 7.00 -2.43
N VAL A 283 18.54 8.24 -2.75
CA VAL A 283 17.74 9.08 -3.65
C VAL A 283 18.14 8.73 -5.08
N ASP A 284 17.20 8.28 -5.87
CA ASP A 284 17.44 7.79 -7.23
C ASP A 284 17.55 8.90 -8.24
N SER A 285 16.76 9.95 -8.03
CA SER A 285 16.61 11.07 -8.95
C SER A 285 16.45 12.37 -8.20
N GLY A 286 16.38 13.47 -8.92
CA GLY A 286 15.89 14.74 -8.41
C GLY A 286 14.40 14.68 -8.06
N MET A 287 13.78 15.83 -7.83
CA MET A 287 12.33 15.90 -7.61
C MET A 287 11.57 15.32 -8.80
N MET A 288 10.55 14.53 -8.51
CA MET A 288 9.66 13.97 -9.51
C MET A 288 8.81 15.06 -10.17
N ASN A 289 8.54 14.90 -11.45
CA ASN A 289 7.63 15.80 -12.18
C ASN A 289 6.18 15.29 -12.04
N VAL A 290 5.65 15.42 -10.83
CA VAL A 290 4.31 14.98 -10.44
C VAL A 290 3.66 16.06 -9.63
N ASP A 291 2.48 16.50 -10.03
CA ASP A 291 1.66 17.39 -9.22
C ASP A 291 1.05 16.61 -8.04
N TYR A 292 0.81 17.29 -6.94
CA TYR A 292 0.23 16.69 -5.73
C TYR A 292 -1.07 17.44 -5.43
N THR A 293 -2.19 16.74 -5.56
CA THR A 293 -3.52 17.33 -5.38
C THR A 293 -4.33 16.55 -4.38
N VAL A 294 -4.90 17.26 -3.40
CA VAL A 294 -5.82 16.72 -2.40
C VAL A 294 -7.12 17.51 -2.45
N ARG A 295 -8.22 16.81 -2.72
CA ARG A 295 -9.58 17.34 -2.65
C ARG A 295 -10.18 17.03 -1.29
N TYR A 296 -10.66 18.06 -0.60
CA TYR A 296 -11.38 17.94 0.67
C TYR A 296 -12.87 18.18 0.43
N LYS A 297 -13.67 17.15 0.64
CA LYS A 297 -15.15 17.21 0.65
C LYS A 297 -15.62 17.47 2.05
N LEU A 298 -16.41 18.52 2.24
CA LEU A 298 -16.89 18.97 3.53
C LEU A 298 -18.32 18.53 3.74
N PHE A 299 -18.59 17.95 4.90
CA PHE A 299 -19.92 17.52 5.30
C PHE A 299 -20.39 18.38 6.49
N PRO A 300 -21.23 19.38 6.25
CA PRO A 300 -21.72 20.26 7.30
C PRO A 300 -22.81 19.62 8.16
N GLU A 301 -23.43 18.53 7.67
CA GLU A 301 -24.47 17.76 8.34
C GLU A 301 -23.89 16.40 8.80
N THR A 302 -24.74 15.60 9.44
CA THR A 302 -24.38 14.24 9.89
C THR A 302 -23.81 13.42 8.75
N VAL A 303 -22.63 12.88 8.96
CA VAL A 303 -21.92 12.05 7.97
C VAL A 303 -21.41 10.76 8.63
N THR A 304 -21.61 9.66 7.94
CA THR A 304 -21.14 8.33 8.31
C THR A 304 -20.03 7.85 7.33
N TYR A 305 -19.38 6.76 7.66
CA TYR A 305 -18.45 6.13 6.72
C TYR A 305 -19.16 5.63 5.45
N TYR A 306 -20.47 5.28 5.53
CA TYR A 306 -21.27 4.92 4.37
C TYR A 306 -21.42 6.12 3.43
N ASP A 307 -21.77 7.30 3.97
CA ASP A 307 -21.90 8.51 3.16
C ASP A 307 -20.59 8.88 2.48
N MET A 308 -19.45 8.74 3.20
CA MET A 308 -18.12 8.93 2.61
C MET A 308 -17.83 7.90 1.50
N ALA A 309 -18.25 6.65 1.67
CA ALA A 309 -18.07 5.63 0.65
C ALA A 309 -18.89 5.96 -0.62
N MET A 310 -20.12 6.42 -0.46
CA MET A 310 -20.98 6.83 -1.59
C MET A 310 -20.46 8.08 -2.29
N GLU A 311 -19.92 9.04 -1.56
CA GLU A 311 -19.33 10.23 -2.16
C GLU A 311 -18.03 9.90 -2.91
N TYR A 312 -17.22 8.94 -2.42
CA TYR A 312 -16.06 8.46 -3.14
C TYR A 312 -16.44 7.62 -4.36
N GLN A 313 -17.50 6.81 -4.28
CA GLN A 313 -18.06 6.10 -5.44
C GLN A 313 -18.50 7.08 -6.53
N LYS A 314 -19.23 8.14 -6.14
CA LYS A 314 -19.65 9.20 -7.06
C LYS A 314 -18.45 9.88 -7.72
N TYR A 315 -17.41 10.22 -6.95
CA TYR A 315 -16.17 10.76 -7.49
C TYR A 315 -15.54 9.85 -8.55
N LEU A 316 -15.50 8.53 -8.29
CA LEU A 316 -14.98 7.56 -9.26
C LEU A 316 -15.79 7.55 -10.56
N LEU A 317 -17.13 7.60 -10.48
CA LEU A 317 -18.01 7.66 -11.65
C LEU A 317 -17.83 8.94 -12.46
N GLU A 318 -17.72 10.09 -11.80
CA GLU A 318 -17.52 11.39 -12.45
C GLU A 318 -16.18 11.45 -13.20
N ASN A 319 -15.14 10.81 -12.67
CA ASN A 319 -13.80 10.79 -13.26
C ASN A 319 -13.53 9.62 -14.22
N ASN A 320 -14.46 8.66 -14.32
CA ASN A 320 -14.36 7.48 -15.19
C ASN A 320 -15.66 7.31 -16.00
N PRO A 321 -15.89 8.08 -17.08
CA PRO A 321 -17.16 8.08 -17.83
C PRO A 321 -17.55 6.74 -18.44
N GLN A 322 -16.60 5.80 -18.58
CA GLN A 322 -16.86 4.43 -19.04
C GLN A 322 -17.53 3.55 -17.98
N MET A 323 -17.49 3.94 -16.71
CA MET A 323 -18.13 3.19 -15.63
C MET A 323 -19.63 3.46 -15.61
N VAL A 324 -20.40 2.42 -15.42
CA VAL A 324 -21.86 2.49 -15.25
C VAL A 324 -22.25 1.62 -14.07
N LEU A 325 -23.04 2.19 -13.17
CA LEU A 325 -23.59 1.42 -12.05
C LEU A 325 -24.44 0.24 -12.56
N SER A 326 -24.11 -0.95 -12.13
CA SER A 326 -24.82 -2.17 -12.45
C SER A 326 -24.93 -3.06 -11.22
N TYR A 327 -26.09 -3.07 -10.62
CA TYR A 327 -26.36 -3.91 -9.46
C TYR A 327 -26.85 -5.28 -9.93
N GLN A 328 -26.25 -6.34 -9.38
CA GLN A 328 -26.59 -7.72 -9.74
C GLN A 328 -27.31 -8.37 -8.56
N GLY A 329 -28.56 -8.76 -8.79
CA GLY A 329 -29.39 -9.45 -7.80
C GLY A 329 -29.09 -10.95 -7.70
N ASP A 330 -28.42 -11.54 -8.69
CA ASP A 330 -28.20 -13.00 -8.78
C ASP A 330 -27.02 -13.44 -7.92
N ALA A 331 -27.16 -14.54 -7.19
CA ALA A 331 -26.05 -15.20 -6.51
C ALA A 331 -25.19 -15.95 -7.51
N LYS A 332 -23.88 -15.92 -7.28
CA LYS A 332 -22.91 -16.74 -8.02
C LYS A 332 -21.87 -17.31 -7.06
N VAL A 333 -21.28 -18.45 -7.41
CA VAL A 333 -20.01 -18.90 -6.82
C VAL A 333 -18.89 -18.62 -7.80
N TYR A 334 -17.75 -18.23 -7.28
CA TYR A 334 -16.54 -18.02 -8.08
C TYR A 334 -15.63 -19.25 -7.93
N LEU A 335 -15.31 -19.92 -9.04
CA LEU A 335 -14.51 -21.13 -9.04
C LEU A 335 -13.16 -20.87 -9.72
N GLU A 336 -12.08 -20.94 -8.95
CA GLU A 336 -10.74 -21.04 -9.50
C GLU A 336 -10.43 -22.52 -9.77
N ALA A 337 -10.43 -22.92 -11.02
CA ALA A 337 -10.06 -24.27 -11.43
C ALA A 337 -8.57 -24.32 -11.78
N VAL A 338 -7.79 -25.10 -11.02
CA VAL A 338 -6.35 -25.23 -11.23
C VAL A 338 -6.10 -26.24 -12.36
N GLY A 339 -5.58 -25.77 -13.50
CA GLY A 339 -5.20 -26.57 -14.65
C GLY A 339 -3.82 -27.19 -14.50
N THR A 340 -2.92 -26.92 -15.45
CA THR A 340 -1.58 -27.53 -15.45
C THR A 340 -0.63 -26.86 -14.46
N VAL A 341 -0.05 -27.69 -13.60
CA VAL A 341 1.05 -27.32 -12.70
C VAL A 341 2.35 -27.97 -13.12
N SER A 342 3.47 -27.32 -12.79
CA SER A 342 4.81 -27.87 -13.00
C SER A 342 5.28 -28.59 -11.74
N LEU A 343 5.56 -29.89 -11.87
CA LEU A 343 6.06 -30.72 -10.78
C LEU A 343 7.56 -30.92 -10.89
N THR A 344 8.27 -30.87 -9.77
CA THR A 344 9.67 -31.30 -9.70
C THR A 344 9.74 -32.79 -9.44
N LYS A 345 10.28 -33.50 -10.40
CA LYS A 345 10.66 -34.92 -10.27
C LYS A 345 12.19 -35.07 -10.22
N ARG A 346 12.69 -36.20 -9.74
CA ARG A 346 14.12 -36.49 -9.70
C ARG A 346 14.40 -37.80 -10.42
N PHE A 347 15.39 -37.76 -11.30
CA PHE A 347 15.93 -38.96 -11.92
C PHE A 347 17.38 -39.09 -11.54
N LEU A 348 17.78 -40.17 -10.90
CA LEU A 348 19.13 -40.40 -10.36
C LEU A 348 19.67 -39.21 -9.51
N GLY A 349 18.77 -38.58 -8.74
CA GLY A 349 19.09 -37.42 -7.88
C GLY A 349 19.07 -36.06 -8.62
N VAL A 350 18.97 -36.05 -9.95
CA VAL A 350 18.92 -34.80 -10.74
C VAL A 350 17.47 -34.35 -10.85
N PRO A 351 17.13 -33.11 -10.41
CA PRO A 351 15.78 -32.58 -10.53
C PRO A 351 15.47 -32.22 -11.99
N TYR A 352 14.25 -32.53 -12.43
CA TYR A 352 13.69 -32.09 -13.69
C TYR A 352 12.22 -31.73 -13.52
N TYR A 353 11.70 -30.89 -14.42
CA TYR A 353 10.31 -30.44 -14.39
C TYR A 353 9.46 -31.27 -15.35
N THR A 354 8.23 -31.54 -14.92
CA THR A 354 7.21 -32.18 -15.75
C THR A 354 5.87 -31.52 -15.50
N ASN A 355 5.10 -31.32 -16.53
CA ASN A 355 3.74 -30.80 -16.40
C ASN A 355 2.80 -31.89 -15.91
N TYR A 356 1.77 -31.49 -15.19
CA TYR A 356 0.69 -32.34 -14.72
C TYR A 356 -0.59 -31.51 -14.64
N SER A 357 -1.67 -31.94 -15.26
CA SER A 357 -2.95 -31.25 -15.15
C SER A 357 -3.68 -31.71 -13.91
N MET A 358 -4.03 -30.77 -13.05
CA MET A 358 -4.84 -30.99 -11.84
C MET A 358 -6.33 -31.06 -12.17
N THR A 359 -6.74 -30.33 -13.23
CA THR A 359 -8.12 -30.33 -13.76
C THR A 359 -8.04 -30.15 -15.27
N THR A 360 -8.42 -31.18 -16.03
CA THR A 360 -8.45 -31.06 -17.49
C THR A 360 -9.72 -30.34 -17.98
N TYR A 361 -9.77 -29.94 -19.23
CA TYR A 361 -10.98 -29.34 -19.83
C TYR A 361 -12.21 -30.27 -19.68
N ARG A 362 -12.03 -31.59 -19.81
CA ARG A 362 -13.11 -32.58 -19.62
C ARG A 362 -13.54 -32.69 -18.15
N ASP A 363 -12.61 -32.64 -17.23
CA ASP A 363 -12.91 -32.62 -15.80
C ASP A 363 -13.73 -31.37 -15.44
N LEU A 364 -13.37 -30.22 -16.00
CA LEU A 364 -14.09 -28.97 -15.76
C LEU A 364 -15.51 -29.02 -16.36
N ILE A 365 -15.69 -29.60 -17.53
CA ILE A 365 -17.03 -29.89 -18.08
C ILE A 365 -17.84 -30.71 -17.09
N GLY A 366 -17.27 -31.82 -16.58
CA GLY A 366 -17.95 -32.67 -15.60
C GLY A 366 -18.30 -31.95 -14.30
N ILE A 367 -17.44 -31.05 -13.81
CA ILE A 367 -17.67 -30.20 -12.61
C ILE A 367 -18.84 -29.24 -12.88
N ILE A 368 -18.83 -28.56 -14.03
CA ILE A 368 -19.91 -27.64 -14.42
C ILE A 368 -21.25 -28.39 -14.51
N GLU A 369 -21.27 -29.58 -15.06
CA GLU A 369 -22.48 -30.41 -15.17
C GLU A 369 -22.96 -30.89 -13.80
N ASP A 370 -22.05 -31.29 -12.88
CA ASP A 370 -22.39 -31.72 -11.50
C ASP A 370 -22.98 -30.61 -10.65
N LEU A 371 -22.54 -29.37 -10.85
CA LEU A 371 -23.10 -28.20 -10.16
C LEU A 371 -24.49 -27.79 -10.64
N GLY A 372 -24.96 -28.39 -11.74
CA GLY A 372 -26.33 -28.25 -12.23
C GLY A 372 -26.63 -26.83 -12.75
N SER A 373 -27.79 -26.27 -12.39
CA SER A 373 -28.26 -24.96 -12.86
C SER A 373 -27.69 -23.79 -12.06
N ARG A 374 -26.77 -24.00 -11.12
CA ARG A 374 -26.21 -22.96 -10.28
C ARG A 374 -25.34 -22.00 -11.09
N ASP A 375 -25.50 -20.72 -10.88
CA ASP A 375 -24.74 -19.71 -11.56
C ASP A 375 -23.33 -19.61 -10.98
N MET A 376 -22.35 -19.45 -11.86
CA MET A 376 -20.95 -19.45 -11.49
C MET A 376 -20.12 -18.56 -12.40
N VAL A 377 -18.98 -18.13 -11.87
CA VAL A 377 -17.87 -17.54 -12.63
C VAL A 377 -16.68 -18.47 -12.53
N ILE A 378 -15.98 -18.69 -13.62
CA ILE A 378 -14.84 -19.61 -13.66
C ILE A 378 -13.58 -18.85 -14.01
N HIS A 379 -12.58 -19.01 -13.18
CA HIS A 379 -11.20 -18.66 -13.47
C HIS A 379 -10.42 -19.96 -13.68
N TYR A 380 -9.75 -20.11 -14.83
CA TYR A 380 -9.00 -21.30 -15.14
C TYR A 380 -7.51 -21.00 -15.28
N SER A 381 -6.73 -21.47 -14.31
CA SER A 381 -5.29 -21.22 -14.23
C SER A 381 -4.47 -22.30 -14.96
N GLY A 382 -3.19 -22.04 -15.17
CA GLY A 382 -2.28 -23.01 -15.80
C GLY A 382 -2.60 -23.35 -17.25
N VAL A 383 -3.18 -22.43 -18.01
CA VAL A 383 -3.65 -22.63 -19.40
C VAL A 383 -2.55 -22.40 -20.41
N PHE A 384 -1.72 -21.38 -20.21
CA PHE A 384 -0.74 -20.90 -21.19
C PHE A 384 0.70 -21.24 -20.80
N ASN A 385 1.55 -21.40 -21.79
CA ASN A 385 3.02 -21.30 -21.70
C ASN A 385 3.66 -22.09 -20.55
N GLU A 386 3.35 -23.39 -20.43
CA GLU A 386 3.83 -24.35 -19.43
C GLU A 386 3.15 -24.26 -18.06
N GLY A 387 1.95 -23.70 -18.00
CA GLY A 387 1.14 -23.75 -16.80
C GLY A 387 1.72 -22.91 -15.68
N SER A 388 1.71 -23.43 -14.45
CA SER A 388 2.16 -22.70 -13.26
C SER A 388 3.64 -22.26 -13.31
N ARG A 389 4.43 -22.82 -14.20
CA ARG A 389 5.82 -22.40 -14.44
C ARG A 389 5.90 -21.23 -15.41
N ASN A 390 4.92 -20.46 -15.53
CA ASN A 390 4.76 -19.29 -16.37
C ASN A 390 6.03 -18.82 -17.07
N ARG A 391 6.20 -19.17 -18.36
CA ARG A 391 7.27 -18.63 -19.22
C ARG A 391 6.88 -17.24 -19.67
N MET A 392 7.80 -16.52 -20.27
CA MET A 392 7.50 -15.21 -20.85
C MET A 392 6.31 -15.32 -21.82
N ASN A 393 5.14 -14.79 -21.43
CA ASN A 393 3.88 -14.99 -22.12
C ASN A 393 3.75 -14.05 -23.33
N SER A 394 4.40 -14.40 -24.41
CA SER A 394 4.31 -13.59 -25.64
C SER A 394 3.56 -14.28 -26.79
N ASP A 395 3.16 -15.55 -26.63
CA ASP A 395 2.58 -16.35 -27.72
C ASP A 395 1.26 -17.08 -27.39
N ALA A 396 0.73 -16.93 -26.18
CA ALA A 396 -0.52 -17.54 -25.71
C ALA A 396 -0.67 -19.03 -26.06
N LYS A 397 0.42 -19.79 -25.98
CA LYS A 397 0.44 -21.20 -26.36
C LYS A 397 -0.27 -22.05 -25.30
N LEU A 398 -1.33 -22.74 -25.70
CA LEU A 398 -2.07 -23.65 -24.82
C LEU A 398 -1.20 -24.81 -24.35
N VAL A 399 -1.38 -25.21 -23.09
CA VAL A 399 -0.73 -26.37 -22.49
C VAL A 399 -1.50 -27.64 -22.88
N ALA A 400 -0.81 -28.58 -23.52
CA ALA A 400 -1.43 -29.80 -24.03
C ALA A 400 -1.93 -30.77 -22.92
N ASP A 401 -1.35 -30.66 -21.72
CA ASP A 401 -1.71 -31.49 -20.56
C ASP A 401 -3.17 -31.25 -20.09
N ASN A 402 -3.74 -30.08 -20.35
CA ASN A 402 -5.12 -29.74 -20.02
C ASN A 402 -6.14 -30.39 -20.98
N GLY A 403 -5.71 -30.92 -22.11
CA GLY A 403 -6.54 -31.55 -23.13
C GLY A 403 -6.33 -30.99 -24.53
N SER A 404 -7.12 -31.51 -25.48
CA SER A 404 -7.05 -31.08 -26.89
C SER A 404 -7.76 -29.74 -27.13
N ARG A 405 -7.46 -29.09 -28.26
CA ARG A 405 -8.24 -27.91 -28.72
C ARG A 405 -9.72 -28.19 -28.87
N GLU A 406 -10.09 -29.42 -29.22
CA GLU A 406 -11.49 -29.80 -29.34
C GLU A 406 -12.17 -29.89 -27.96
N ASP A 407 -11.48 -30.40 -26.94
CA ASP A 407 -11.98 -30.40 -25.57
C ASP A 407 -12.20 -28.96 -25.04
N LEU A 408 -11.25 -28.02 -25.34
CA LEU A 408 -11.44 -26.64 -25.03
C LEU A 408 -12.64 -26.01 -25.75
N LYS A 409 -12.85 -26.32 -27.05
CA LYS A 409 -14.02 -25.83 -27.78
C LYS A 409 -15.33 -26.35 -27.18
N GLN A 410 -15.37 -27.59 -26.75
CA GLN A 410 -16.54 -28.16 -26.06
C GLN A 410 -16.80 -27.44 -24.73
N LEU A 411 -15.74 -27.18 -23.96
CA LEU A 411 -15.85 -26.40 -22.72
C LEU A 411 -16.38 -24.98 -23.00
N MET A 412 -15.80 -24.26 -23.96
CA MET A 412 -16.25 -22.91 -24.32
C MET A 412 -17.68 -22.87 -24.85
N ALA A 413 -18.11 -23.92 -25.59
CA ALA A 413 -19.49 -24.05 -26.03
C ALA A 413 -20.47 -24.28 -24.86
N LEU A 414 -20.10 -25.09 -23.86
CA LEU A 414 -20.89 -25.30 -22.64
C LEU A 414 -21.00 -23.99 -21.84
N VAL A 415 -19.86 -23.31 -21.63
CA VAL A 415 -19.77 -22.04 -20.95
C VAL A 415 -20.66 -20.98 -21.61
N GLY A 416 -20.57 -20.83 -22.93
CA GLY A 416 -21.41 -19.90 -23.71
C GLY A 416 -22.90 -20.23 -23.65
N ASN A 417 -23.27 -21.53 -23.77
CA ASN A 417 -24.68 -21.96 -23.70
C ASN A 417 -25.28 -21.69 -22.30
N ARG A 418 -24.49 -21.76 -21.25
CA ARG A 418 -24.90 -21.54 -19.85
C ARG A 418 -24.71 -20.10 -19.39
N LYS A 419 -24.16 -19.22 -20.24
CA LYS A 419 -23.80 -17.84 -19.92
C LYS A 419 -22.89 -17.71 -18.67
N ILE A 420 -21.94 -18.62 -18.55
CA ILE A 420 -20.93 -18.62 -17.51
C ILE A 420 -19.81 -17.64 -17.94
N ASP A 421 -19.42 -16.72 -17.08
CA ASP A 421 -18.23 -15.92 -17.30
C ASP A 421 -17.00 -16.78 -17.03
N MET A 422 -16.12 -16.93 -18.02
CA MET A 422 -14.91 -17.75 -17.88
C MET A 422 -13.68 -16.95 -18.29
N PHE A 423 -12.74 -16.83 -17.35
CA PHE A 423 -11.49 -16.09 -17.49
C PHE A 423 -10.30 -17.06 -17.54
N LEU A 424 -9.43 -16.88 -18.51
CA LEU A 424 -8.19 -17.67 -18.64
C LEU A 424 -7.04 -16.88 -17.98
N GLU A 425 -6.32 -17.53 -17.07
CA GLU A 425 -5.23 -16.86 -16.35
C GLU A 425 -4.01 -16.61 -17.22
N VAL A 426 -3.47 -15.42 -17.10
CA VAL A 426 -2.15 -15.06 -17.62
C VAL A 426 -1.44 -14.10 -16.68
N ALA A 427 -0.26 -14.49 -16.20
CA ALA A 427 0.68 -13.57 -15.52
C ALA A 427 1.62 -12.99 -16.58
N LEU A 428 1.66 -11.66 -16.69
CA LEU A 428 2.40 -10.96 -17.74
C LEU A 428 3.73 -10.35 -17.24
N SER A 429 3.85 -10.10 -15.93
CA SER A 429 5.06 -9.54 -15.34
C SER A 429 5.97 -10.58 -14.69
N ARG A 430 5.48 -11.80 -14.41
CA ARG A 430 6.21 -12.85 -13.67
C ARG A 430 6.69 -13.96 -14.60
N VAL A 431 7.96 -14.34 -14.49
CA VAL A 431 8.57 -15.40 -15.30
C VAL A 431 9.46 -16.30 -14.45
N TYR A 432 9.29 -17.61 -14.61
CA TYR A 432 10.17 -18.59 -13.97
C TYR A 432 11.42 -18.85 -14.83
N ASP A 433 12.56 -19.16 -14.18
CA ASP A 433 13.83 -19.40 -14.86
C ASP A 433 13.76 -20.53 -15.87
N GLY A 434 14.44 -20.37 -17.00
CA GLY A 434 14.63 -21.39 -18.04
C GLY A 434 13.54 -21.46 -19.09
N GLY A 435 12.68 -20.44 -19.19
CA GLY A 435 11.68 -20.32 -20.28
C GLY A 435 12.29 -19.92 -21.62
N SER A 436 11.71 -20.44 -22.72
CA SER A 436 12.05 -19.98 -24.07
C SER A 436 11.64 -18.52 -24.25
N GLY A 437 12.55 -17.70 -24.79
CA GLY A 437 12.30 -16.27 -25.01
C GLY A 437 12.69 -15.35 -23.86
N PHE A 438 12.94 -15.85 -22.65
CA PHE A 438 13.40 -15.06 -21.50
C PHE A 438 14.89 -15.18 -21.29
N TYR A 439 15.59 -14.07 -21.39
CA TYR A 439 17.00 -13.94 -21.05
C TYR A 439 17.15 -13.09 -19.80
N ARG A 440 17.44 -13.70 -18.66
CA ARG A 440 17.53 -13.06 -17.35
C ARG A 440 18.29 -11.73 -17.36
N LYS A 441 19.48 -11.70 -17.98
CA LYS A 441 20.32 -10.49 -18.06
C LYS A 441 19.71 -9.36 -18.90
N LEU A 442 18.74 -9.67 -19.75
CA LEU A 442 18.12 -8.70 -20.64
C LEU A 442 16.74 -8.27 -20.11
N HIS A 443 15.89 -9.24 -19.79
CA HIS A 443 14.47 -9.01 -19.58
C HIS A 443 14.07 -8.85 -18.10
N ALA A 444 14.88 -9.30 -17.13
CA ALA A 444 14.54 -9.13 -15.73
C ALA A 444 14.73 -7.68 -15.25
N ALA A 445 13.91 -7.25 -14.30
CA ALA A 445 14.18 -6.06 -13.51
C ALA A 445 15.41 -6.28 -12.61
N TYR A 446 16.07 -5.21 -12.22
CA TYR A 446 17.30 -5.23 -11.43
C TYR A 446 17.14 -4.48 -10.11
N ASP A 447 17.80 -5.00 -9.07
CA ASP A 447 17.95 -4.30 -7.79
C ASP A 447 19.08 -3.24 -7.86
N TYR A 448 19.22 -2.46 -6.77
CA TYR A 448 20.29 -1.47 -6.64
C TYR A 448 21.70 -2.03 -6.68
N SER A 449 21.87 -3.30 -6.35
CA SER A 449 23.16 -4.00 -6.42
C SER A 449 23.47 -4.50 -7.82
N ASN A 450 22.65 -4.14 -8.81
CA ASN A 450 22.72 -4.56 -10.21
C ASN A 450 22.63 -6.09 -10.37
N ASN A 451 21.78 -6.73 -9.55
CA ASN A 451 21.40 -8.13 -9.70
C ASN A 451 19.97 -8.23 -10.24
N PRO A 452 19.67 -9.22 -11.10
CA PRO A 452 18.29 -9.50 -11.48
C PRO A 452 17.42 -9.81 -10.26
N VAL A 453 16.33 -9.10 -10.12
CA VAL A 453 15.38 -9.30 -9.03
C VAL A 453 14.79 -10.70 -9.11
N THR A 454 14.89 -11.43 -8.01
CA THR A 454 14.35 -12.78 -7.86
C THR A 454 13.39 -12.77 -6.69
N VAL A 455 12.12 -13.05 -6.95
CA VAL A 455 11.07 -13.11 -5.93
C VAL A 455 10.88 -14.56 -5.50
N TYR A 456 11.01 -14.80 -4.21
CA TYR A 456 10.83 -16.13 -3.61
C TYR A 456 9.42 -16.24 -3.02
N GLY A 457 8.87 -17.46 -3.03
CA GLY A 457 7.63 -17.74 -2.33
C GLY A 457 7.75 -17.46 -0.82
N TYR A 458 6.67 -17.02 -0.23
CA TYR A 458 6.58 -16.85 1.22
C TYR A 458 6.18 -18.17 1.86
N LEU A 459 6.80 -18.52 2.99
CA LEU A 459 6.45 -19.69 3.80
C LEU A 459 5.61 -19.23 5.00
N PRO A 460 4.28 -19.31 4.92
CA PRO A 460 3.40 -18.80 5.99
C PRO A 460 3.67 -19.46 7.33
N THR A 461 4.06 -20.74 7.33
CA THR A 461 4.27 -21.55 8.55
C THR A 461 5.38 -21.02 9.46
N ILE A 462 6.36 -20.31 8.90
CA ILE A 462 7.53 -19.80 9.63
C ILE A 462 7.75 -18.30 9.46
N GLY A 463 6.86 -17.62 8.73
CA GLY A 463 6.87 -16.17 8.58
C GLY A 463 8.09 -15.61 7.85
N ILE A 464 8.73 -16.38 6.97
CA ILE A 464 9.91 -15.92 6.21
C ILE A 464 9.76 -16.24 4.72
N ALA A 465 10.43 -15.43 3.90
CA ALA A 465 10.60 -15.75 2.49
C ALA A 465 11.40 -17.05 2.33
N ASP A 466 10.93 -17.95 1.45
CA ASP A 466 11.69 -19.15 1.10
C ASP A 466 12.96 -18.73 0.37
N GLY A 467 14.09 -18.73 1.08
CA GLY A 467 15.39 -18.27 0.57
C GLY A 467 15.97 -19.08 -0.57
N GLY A 468 15.17 -19.89 -1.25
CA GLY A 468 15.49 -20.56 -2.52
C GLY A 468 16.61 -21.59 -2.46
N LYS A 469 17.09 -21.94 -1.27
CA LYS A 469 18.19 -22.92 -1.14
C LYS A 469 17.75 -24.36 -1.29
N THR A 470 16.45 -24.63 -1.11
CA THR A 470 15.94 -26.01 -1.07
C THR A 470 15.22 -26.45 -2.33
N LEU A 471 14.51 -25.55 -3.02
CA LEU A 471 13.74 -25.89 -4.22
C LEU A 471 13.74 -24.70 -5.21
N ARG A 472 14.42 -24.84 -6.33
CA ARG A 472 14.42 -23.86 -7.44
C ARG A 472 13.04 -23.57 -8.05
N GLN A 473 11.96 -24.12 -7.50
CA GLN A 473 10.59 -23.99 -7.97
C GLN A 473 9.85 -22.81 -7.37
N HIS A 474 10.34 -22.23 -6.28
CA HIS A 474 9.63 -21.24 -5.49
C HIS A 474 10.08 -19.81 -5.75
N TYR A 475 10.77 -19.56 -6.88
CA TYR A 475 11.15 -18.21 -7.25
C TYR A 475 10.78 -17.89 -8.69
N TYR A 476 10.50 -16.63 -8.94
CA TYR A 476 10.32 -16.09 -10.28
C TYR A 476 11.10 -14.79 -10.44
N TYR A 477 11.33 -14.42 -11.69
CA TYR A 477 11.85 -13.10 -12.07
C TYR A 477 10.69 -12.19 -12.44
N ILE A 478 10.85 -10.90 -12.18
CA ILE A 478 9.93 -9.86 -12.65
C ILE A 478 10.50 -9.32 -13.96
N ILE A 479 9.64 -9.21 -14.97
CA ILE A 479 10.02 -8.61 -16.26
C ILE A 479 10.22 -7.10 -16.07
N SER A 480 11.36 -6.57 -16.50
CA SER A 480 11.60 -5.12 -16.47
C SER A 480 10.47 -4.36 -17.15
N PRO A 481 9.99 -3.24 -16.57
CA PRO A 481 8.95 -2.39 -17.17
C PRO A 481 9.26 -2.00 -18.63
N HIS A 482 10.53 -1.86 -19.00
CA HIS A 482 10.94 -1.57 -20.37
C HIS A 482 10.45 -2.59 -21.42
N TYR A 483 10.27 -3.84 -21.01
CA TYR A 483 9.84 -4.91 -21.92
C TYR A 483 8.36 -5.24 -21.82
N LEU A 484 7.67 -4.75 -20.80
CA LEU A 484 6.29 -5.13 -20.51
C LEU A 484 5.34 -4.77 -21.67
N ASN A 485 5.47 -3.59 -22.24
CA ASN A 485 4.68 -3.17 -23.41
C ASN A 485 4.76 -4.19 -24.55
N GLY A 486 5.99 -4.64 -24.88
CA GLY A 486 6.19 -5.61 -25.96
C GLY A 486 5.66 -7.02 -25.64
N VAL A 487 5.62 -7.39 -24.37
CA VAL A 487 5.02 -8.66 -23.91
C VAL A 487 3.51 -8.59 -24.05
N VAL A 488 2.90 -7.52 -23.56
CA VAL A 488 1.46 -7.30 -23.58
C VAL A 488 0.95 -7.22 -25.03
N ASP A 489 1.59 -6.42 -25.90
CA ASP A 489 1.19 -6.29 -27.30
C ASP A 489 1.17 -7.63 -28.05
N LYS A 490 2.23 -8.41 -27.88
CA LYS A 490 2.33 -9.76 -28.49
C LYS A 490 1.30 -10.71 -27.92
N PHE A 491 1.05 -10.64 -26.61
CA PHE A 491 0.06 -11.50 -25.98
C PHE A 491 -1.36 -11.17 -26.44
N ILE A 492 -1.72 -9.89 -26.54
CA ILE A 492 -3.01 -9.45 -27.10
C ILE A 492 -3.19 -10.01 -28.51
N GLU A 493 -2.17 -9.90 -29.35
CA GLU A 493 -2.21 -10.41 -30.72
C GLU A 493 -2.36 -11.95 -30.77
N ALA A 494 -1.59 -12.64 -29.94
CA ALA A 494 -1.59 -14.12 -29.90
C ALA A 494 -2.86 -14.70 -29.25
N SER A 495 -3.52 -13.94 -28.39
CA SER A 495 -4.71 -14.36 -27.62
C SER A 495 -6.04 -13.87 -28.22
N ARG A 496 -6.09 -13.45 -29.49
CA ARG A 496 -7.30 -12.89 -30.14
C ARG A 496 -8.53 -13.79 -30.06
N GLU A 497 -8.33 -15.10 -30.00
CA GLU A 497 -9.42 -16.09 -29.91
C GLU A 497 -10.04 -16.19 -28.50
N TYR A 498 -9.48 -15.54 -27.48
CA TYR A 498 -9.96 -15.54 -26.09
C TYR A 498 -10.39 -14.15 -25.66
N ASP A 499 -11.65 -14.00 -25.28
CA ASP A 499 -12.25 -12.69 -24.99
C ASP A 499 -12.04 -12.23 -23.55
N ALA A 500 -11.78 -13.15 -22.61
CA ALA A 500 -11.72 -12.86 -21.17
C ALA A 500 -10.46 -13.44 -20.52
N LEU A 501 -9.78 -12.62 -19.73
CA LEU A 501 -8.52 -12.93 -19.06
C LEU A 501 -8.59 -12.64 -17.56
N TYR A 502 -7.97 -13.50 -16.76
CA TYR A 502 -7.66 -13.20 -15.37
C TYR A 502 -6.20 -12.73 -15.25
N ILE A 503 -6.00 -11.59 -14.62
CA ILE A 503 -4.69 -10.94 -14.47
C ILE A 503 -4.27 -10.93 -12.99
N PRO A 504 -3.29 -11.77 -12.60
CA PRO A 504 -2.88 -11.89 -11.19
C PRO A 504 -1.79 -10.90 -10.76
N ASP A 505 -1.22 -10.11 -11.65
CA ASP A 505 0.08 -9.47 -11.40
C ASP A 505 0.29 -8.06 -11.98
N LEU A 506 -0.75 -7.38 -12.45
CA LEU A 506 -0.61 -6.00 -12.97
C LEU A 506 -1.45 -4.97 -12.22
N ALA A 507 -2.45 -5.38 -11.46
CA ALA A 507 -3.43 -4.47 -10.88
C ALA A 507 -3.24 -4.21 -9.37
N ASN A 508 -2.36 -4.94 -8.71
CA ASN A 508 -2.19 -4.91 -7.25
C ASN A 508 -0.75 -4.67 -6.80
N MET A 509 0.15 -4.40 -7.70
CA MET A 509 1.55 -4.13 -7.37
C MET A 509 2.19 -3.20 -8.38
N TYR A 510 3.29 -2.59 -7.99
CA TYR A 510 4.24 -1.93 -8.89
C TYR A 510 5.66 -2.26 -8.47
N TYR A 511 6.63 -2.07 -9.38
CA TYR A 511 8.02 -2.44 -9.15
C TYR A 511 8.96 -1.66 -10.06
N SER A 512 10.10 -1.25 -9.52
CA SER A 512 11.14 -0.51 -10.21
C SER A 512 12.09 -1.41 -10.99
N ASP A 513 12.94 -0.81 -11.84
CA ASP A 513 14.11 -1.45 -12.44
C ASP A 513 15.32 -0.53 -12.29
N TYR A 514 16.30 -0.94 -11.47
CA TYR A 514 17.52 -0.17 -11.21
C TYR A 514 18.71 -0.62 -12.06
N LYS A 515 18.45 -1.21 -13.20
CA LYS A 515 19.48 -1.61 -14.14
C LYS A 515 20.35 -0.43 -14.53
N PHE A 516 21.66 -0.59 -14.33
CA PHE A 516 22.66 0.46 -14.61
C PHE A 516 22.48 1.07 -16.02
N ASN A 517 22.46 2.39 -16.10
CA ASN A 517 22.17 3.20 -17.31
C ASN A 517 20.75 3.07 -17.91
N ASN A 518 19.82 2.39 -17.25
CA ASN A 518 18.46 2.20 -17.76
C ASN A 518 17.45 2.07 -16.61
N VAL A 519 17.49 3.01 -15.67
CA VAL A 519 16.66 3.00 -14.47
C VAL A 519 15.21 3.37 -14.81
N VAL A 520 14.26 2.61 -14.26
CA VAL A 520 12.83 2.97 -14.20
C VAL A 520 12.45 3.02 -12.73
N GLY A 521 12.18 4.20 -12.23
CA GLY A 521 11.79 4.39 -10.83
C GLY A 521 10.35 3.92 -10.56
N PRO A 522 9.91 3.88 -9.28
CA PRO A 522 8.60 3.38 -8.88
C PRO A 522 7.44 4.07 -9.59
N TYR A 523 7.48 5.39 -9.67
CA TYR A 523 6.43 6.18 -10.31
C TYR A 523 6.31 5.90 -11.82
N ASP A 524 7.45 5.88 -12.54
CA ASP A 524 7.45 5.58 -13.98
C ASP A 524 7.01 4.14 -14.24
N ALA A 525 7.43 3.20 -13.38
CA ALA A 525 7.02 1.80 -13.47
C ALA A 525 5.49 1.66 -13.29
N MET A 526 4.90 2.35 -12.32
CA MET A 526 3.45 2.33 -12.12
C MET A 526 2.70 2.88 -13.33
N ASN A 527 3.19 3.95 -13.96
CA ASN A 527 2.59 4.48 -15.19
C ASN A 527 2.65 3.46 -16.33
N ILE A 528 3.77 2.77 -16.51
CA ILE A 528 3.91 1.71 -17.51
C ILE A 528 2.94 0.56 -17.26
N LEU A 529 2.79 0.12 -16.00
CA LEU A 529 1.84 -0.93 -15.62
C LEU A 529 0.39 -0.50 -15.90
N ASN A 530 0.05 0.74 -15.52
CA ASN A 530 -1.26 1.34 -15.78
C ASN A 530 -1.61 1.36 -17.28
N ASP A 531 -0.70 1.85 -18.13
CA ASP A 531 -0.92 1.91 -19.57
C ASP A 531 -1.15 0.52 -20.19
N ASN A 532 -0.43 -0.49 -19.72
CA ASN A 532 -0.60 -1.87 -20.17
C ASN A 532 -1.93 -2.48 -19.72
N LEU A 533 -2.38 -2.19 -18.50
CA LEU A 533 -3.66 -2.67 -18.01
C LEU A 533 -4.83 -2.01 -18.78
N ILE A 534 -4.75 -0.70 -19.00
CA ILE A 534 -5.73 0.03 -19.85
C ILE A 534 -5.80 -0.59 -21.25
N LYS A 535 -4.65 -0.83 -21.88
CA LYS A 535 -4.59 -1.47 -23.20
C LYS A 535 -5.23 -2.85 -23.22
N LEU A 536 -4.97 -3.67 -22.20
CA LEU A 536 -5.60 -5.00 -22.08
C LEU A 536 -7.12 -4.88 -21.95
N SER A 537 -7.62 -3.95 -21.13
CA SER A 537 -9.06 -3.77 -20.90
C SER A 537 -9.82 -3.27 -22.14
N GLN A 538 -9.15 -2.59 -23.07
CA GLN A 538 -9.75 -2.18 -24.36
C GLN A 538 -10.00 -3.35 -25.30
N GLU A 539 -9.24 -4.44 -25.14
CA GLU A 539 -9.25 -5.60 -26.05
C GLU A 539 -9.87 -6.85 -25.40
N LYS A 540 -9.94 -6.91 -24.08
CA LYS A 540 -10.33 -8.08 -23.28
C LYS A 540 -11.18 -7.70 -22.08
N LYS A 541 -12.12 -8.58 -21.72
CA LYS A 541 -12.76 -8.57 -20.41
C LYS A 541 -11.75 -9.03 -19.37
N LEU A 542 -11.65 -8.31 -18.26
CA LEU A 542 -10.64 -8.60 -17.25
C LEU A 542 -11.29 -8.98 -15.91
N ALA A 543 -10.77 -10.04 -15.29
CA ALA A 543 -10.89 -10.29 -13.87
C ALA A 543 -9.52 -9.96 -13.22
N LEU A 544 -9.51 -9.13 -12.19
CA LEU A 544 -8.31 -8.59 -11.58
C LEU A 544 -8.13 -9.12 -10.16
N TYR A 545 -6.94 -9.59 -9.84
CA TYR A 545 -6.60 -10.03 -8.49
C TYR A 545 -6.38 -8.83 -7.59
N ASP A 546 -7.17 -8.71 -6.52
CA ASP A 546 -7.08 -7.69 -5.47
C ASP A 546 -6.62 -6.31 -5.96
N PRO A 547 -7.35 -5.68 -6.94
CA PRO A 547 -6.85 -4.52 -7.66
C PRO A 547 -6.83 -3.26 -6.80
N PHE A 548 -5.85 -2.39 -7.00
CA PHE A 548 -5.94 -1.01 -6.53
C PHE A 548 -7.22 -0.35 -7.06
N MET A 549 -7.86 0.47 -6.24
CA MET A 549 -9.17 1.05 -6.58
C MET A 549 -9.14 1.84 -7.91
N LYS A 550 -8.02 2.45 -8.25
CA LYS A 550 -7.82 3.13 -9.55
C LYS A 550 -7.99 2.21 -10.77
N TYR A 551 -7.88 0.89 -10.60
CA TYR A 551 -8.01 -0.10 -11.68
C TYR A 551 -9.39 -0.74 -11.77
N ILE A 552 -10.28 -0.47 -10.83
CA ILE A 552 -11.68 -0.96 -10.87
C ILE A 552 -12.38 -0.60 -12.20
N PRO A 553 -12.16 0.58 -12.82
CA PRO A 553 -12.78 0.91 -14.11
C PRO A 553 -12.42 -0.01 -15.26
N TYR A 554 -11.41 -0.86 -15.11
CA TYR A 554 -10.87 -1.73 -16.17
C TYR A 554 -11.18 -3.21 -15.96
N GLY A 555 -11.82 -3.59 -14.84
CA GLY A 555 -12.18 -4.97 -14.50
C GLY A 555 -13.67 -5.21 -14.49
N GLU A 556 -14.12 -6.41 -14.91
CA GLU A 556 -15.50 -6.88 -14.69
C GLU A 556 -15.64 -7.55 -13.31
N TYR A 557 -14.55 -8.16 -12.83
CA TYR A 557 -14.46 -8.81 -11.52
C TYR A 557 -13.21 -8.37 -10.77
N ALA A 558 -13.38 -8.07 -9.50
CA ALA A 558 -12.31 -7.91 -8.52
C ALA A 558 -12.28 -9.17 -7.63
N VAL A 559 -11.18 -9.89 -7.65
CA VAL A 559 -11.10 -11.24 -7.08
C VAL A 559 -10.26 -11.24 -5.81
N GLU A 560 -10.73 -11.94 -4.76
CA GLU A 560 -10.09 -12.04 -3.43
C GLU A 560 -10.02 -10.70 -2.70
N ILE A 561 -11.17 -10.08 -2.49
CA ILE A 561 -11.27 -8.84 -1.74
C ILE A 561 -11.42 -9.15 -0.26
N SER A 562 -10.37 -8.85 0.51
CA SER A 562 -10.35 -9.05 1.96
C SER A 562 -11.38 -8.16 2.67
N ARG A 563 -12.08 -8.73 3.67
CA ARG A 563 -12.99 -8.01 4.60
C ARG A 563 -12.23 -7.45 5.81
N GLU A 564 -10.96 -7.81 5.95
CA GLU A 564 -10.15 -7.49 7.12
C GLU A 564 -9.41 -6.15 6.99
N SER A 565 -8.96 -5.63 8.11
CA SER A 565 -7.96 -4.56 8.24
C SER A 565 -6.71 -5.10 8.93
N SER A 566 -5.67 -4.29 9.06
CA SER A 566 -4.40 -4.69 9.71
C SER A 566 -4.54 -5.05 11.20
N ASP A 567 -5.70 -4.92 11.79
CA ASP A 567 -6.02 -5.24 13.19
C ASP A 567 -5.02 -4.62 14.19
N TYR A 568 -4.59 -3.38 13.93
CA TYR A 568 -3.75 -2.67 14.89
C TYR A 568 -4.54 -2.39 16.17
N ALA A 569 -3.90 -2.58 17.33
CA ALA A 569 -4.51 -2.34 18.65
C ALA A 569 -5.05 -0.90 18.85
N THR A 570 -4.82 -0.01 17.91
CA THR A 570 -5.32 1.36 17.86
C THR A 570 -6.59 1.50 17.05
N PHE A 571 -6.94 0.51 16.25
CA PHE A 571 -8.21 0.49 15.53
C PHE A 571 -9.35 0.23 16.51
N ALA A 572 -10.42 0.97 16.32
CA ALA A 572 -11.66 0.78 17.06
C ALA A 572 -12.55 -0.26 16.37
N ALA A 573 -12.53 -0.27 15.05
CA ALA A 573 -13.32 -1.20 14.23
C ALA A 573 -12.76 -1.34 12.83
N THR A 574 -13.04 -2.49 12.21
CA THR A 574 -12.93 -2.73 10.78
C THR A 574 -14.28 -2.46 10.13
N ILE A 575 -14.31 -1.77 9.02
CA ILE A 575 -15.51 -1.48 8.24
C ILE A 575 -15.32 -1.88 6.78
N PRO A 576 -16.37 -2.30 6.06
CA PRO A 576 -16.25 -2.74 4.66
C PRO A 576 -16.29 -1.56 3.67
N PHE A 577 -15.55 -0.50 3.94
CA PHE A 577 -15.59 0.71 3.14
C PHE A 577 -15.29 0.44 1.66
N ARG A 578 -14.24 -0.38 1.38
CA ARG A 578 -13.85 -0.74 0.02
C ARG A 578 -14.98 -1.44 -0.72
N GLN A 579 -15.62 -2.42 -0.09
CA GLN A 579 -16.72 -3.18 -0.67
C GLN A 579 -17.97 -2.31 -0.89
N LEU A 580 -18.26 -1.39 0.04
CA LEU A 580 -19.34 -0.42 -0.13
C LEU A 580 -19.11 0.48 -1.36
N VAL A 581 -17.88 0.99 -1.54
CA VAL A 581 -17.52 1.75 -2.74
C VAL A 581 -17.67 0.91 -4.01
N MET A 582 -17.31 -0.38 -3.96
CA MET A 582 -17.38 -1.28 -5.11
C MET A 582 -18.80 -1.73 -5.46
N ASN A 583 -19.77 -1.62 -4.54
CA ASN A 583 -21.15 -2.06 -4.77
C ASN A 583 -21.78 -1.34 -5.97
N GLY A 584 -22.08 -2.09 -7.02
CA GLY A 584 -22.59 -1.59 -8.29
C GLY A 584 -21.54 -1.07 -9.27
N LEU A 585 -20.25 -0.87 -8.87
CA LEU A 585 -19.17 -0.50 -9.78
C LEU A 585 -18.53 -1.72 -10.45
N VAL A 586 -18.30 -2.77 -9.68
CA VAL A 586 -17.64 -4.01 -10.13
C VAL A 586 -18.16 -5.20 -9.33
N GLN A 587 -18.21 -6.37 -9.93
CA GLN A 587 -18.49 -7.61 -9.20
C GLN A 587 -17.24 -8.03 -8.42
N PHE A 588 -17.39 -8.51 -7.19
CA PHE A 588 -16.24 -8.91 -6.40
C PHE A 588 -16.47 -10.21 -5.62
N THR A 589 -15.36 -10.88 -5.30
CA THR A 589 -15.39 -12.14 -4.58
C THR A 589 -14.87 -11.99 -3.17
N THR A 590 -15.24 -12.94 -2.31
CA THR A 590 -14.56 -13.17 -1.05
C THR A 590 -13.16 -13.73 -1.31
N GLU A 591 -12.35 -13.81 -0.25
CA GLU A 591 -11.18 -14.70 -0.22
C GLU A 591 -11.62 -16.18 -0.34
N ASN A 592 -10.64 -17.09 -0.45
CA ASN A 592 -10.94 -18.52 -0.67
C ASN A 592 -11.61 -19.18 0.55
N VAL A 593 -12.84 -19.64 0.38
CA VAL A 593 -13.60 -20.36 1.42
C VAL A 593 -12.88 -21.65 1.87
N ASN A 594 -12.36 -22.42 0.92
CA ASN A 594 -11.74 -23.71 1.20
C ASN A 594 -10.23 -23.67 1.49
N MET A 595 -9.64 -22.47 1.49
CA MET A 595 -8.21 -22.26 1.72
C MET A 595 -7.94 -21.39 2.96
N SER A 596 -8.97 -21.07 3.73
CA SER A 596 -8.94 -20.22 4.89
C SER A 596 -9.03 -20.99 6.21
N SER A 597 -8.71 -20.33 7.32
CA SER A 597 -8.98 -20.79 8.68
C SER A 597 -10.40 -20.47 9.16
N TYR A 598 -11.12 -19.61 8.44
CA TYR A 598 -12.50 -19.25 8.78
C TYR A 598 -13.49 -20.34 8.32
N GLN A 599 -14.64 -20.41 8.97
CA GLN A 599 -15.74 -21.29 8.60
C GLN A 599 -16.47 -20.73 7.38
N LYS A 600 -17.19 -21.58 6.62
CA LYS A 600 -17.95 -21.18 5.42
C LYS A 600 -18.96 -20.06 5.74
N GLU A 601 -19.55 -20.07 6.93
CA GLU A 601 -20.53 -19.10 7.40
C GLU A 601 -19.97 -17.67 7.37
N TYR A 602 -18.68 -17.48 7.69
CA TYR A 602 -18.00 -16.19 7.59
C TYR A 602 -18.08 -15.58 6.17
N TYR A 603 -18.00 -16.42 5.14
CA TYR A 603 -18.07 -15.99 3.74
C TYR A 603 -19.51 -15.82 3.25
N ILE A 604 -20.45 -16.63 3.78
CA ILE A 604 -21.88 -16.44 3.57
C ILE A 604 -22.31 -15.07 4.12
N LEU A 605 -21.84 -14.70 5.31
CA LEU A 605 -22.10 -13.36 5.87
C LEU A 605 -21.62 -12.23 4.95
N GLN A 606 -20.47 -12.37 4.30
CA GLN A 606 -19.99 -11.36 3.35
C GLN A 606 -20.88 -11.30 2.08
N ALA A 607 -21.40 -12.42 1.63
CA ALA A 607 -22.36 -12.45 0.53
C ALA A 607 -23.69 -11.78 0.92
N VAL A 608 -24.15 -12.00 2.16
CA VAL A 608 -25.38 -11.42 2.72
C VAL A 608 -25.23 -9.93 2.99
N GLU A 609 -24.11 -9.50 3.59
CA GLU A 609 -23.84 -8.11 3.97
C GLU A 609 -23.51 -7.22 2.76
N LEU A 610 -22.69 -7.73 1.81
CA LEU A 610 -22.00 -6.87 0.83
C LEU A 610 -22.26 -7.30 -0.62
N GLY A 611 -22.83 -8.49 -0.82
CA GLY A 611 -23.03 -9.05 -2.14
C GLY A 611 -21.80 -9.68 -2.77
N ALA A 612 -20.78 -10.01 -1.99
CA ALA A 612 -19.59 -10.70 -2.46
C ALA A 612 -19.92 -12.11 -2.96
N TYR A 613 -19.23 -12.60 -3.99
CA TYR A 613 -19.37 -13.97 -4.45
C TYR A 613 -18.40 -14.89 -3.70
N PRO A 614 -18.87 -15.94 -2.99
CA PRO A 614 -17.99 -16.91 -2.34
C PRO A 614 -17.04 -17.56 -3.34
N LYS A 615 -15.72 -17.53 -3.06
CA LYS A 615 -14.69 -18.09 -3.94
C LYS A 615 -14.19 -19.42 -3.42
N PHE A 616 -14.05 -20.40 -4.34
CA PHE A 616 -13.42 -21.69 -4.08
C PHE A 616 -12.32 -21.96 -5.10
N THR A 617 -11.18 -22.49 -4.63
CA THR A 617 -10.13 -23.03 -5.50
C THR A 617 -10.30 -24.54 -5.61
N ILE A 618 -10.42 -25.07 -6.82
CA ILE A 618 -10.76 -26.48 -7.05
C ILE A 618 -9.75 -27.19 -7.95
N THR A 619 -9.52 -28.47 -7.62
CA THR A 619 -8.80 -29.44 -8.46
C THR A 619 -9.62 -30.73 -8.61
N LYS A 620 -9.54 -31.40 -9.75
CA LYS A 620 -10.10 -32.75 -9.89
C LYS A 620 -9.21 -33.79 -9.24
N GLU A 621 -7.90 -33.64 -9.42
CA GLU A 621 -6.90 -34.50 -8.83
C GLU A 621 -6.65 -34.16 -7.35
N SER A 622 -5.98 -35.05 -6.61
CA SER A 622 -5.63 -34.81 -5.18
C SER A 622 -4.63 -33.70 -5.02
N GLU A 623 -4.87 -32.80 -4.07
CA GLU A 623 -3.96 -31.74 -3.64
C GLU A 623 -2.60 -32.22 -3.16
N ASP A 624 -2.46 -33.51 -2.80
CA ASP A 624 -1.16 -34.08 -2.44
C ASP A 624 -0.12 -33.97 -3.56
N ILE A 625 -0.56 -33.91 -4.82
CA ILE A 625 0.29 -33.73 -5.98
C ILE A 625 0.94 -32.32 -5.96
N LEU A 626 0.21 -31.31 -5.47
CA LEU A 626 0.66 -29.93 -5.40
C LEU A 626 1.86 -29.70 -4.47
N LYS A 627 2.13 -30.63 -3.53
CA LYS A 627 3.31 -30.61 -2.65
C LYS A 627 4.63 -30.64 -3.44
N ALA A 628 4.63 -31.11 -4.68
CA ALA A 628 5.80 -31.12 -5.57
C ALA A 628 5.83 -29.95 -6.58
N SER A 629 4.96 -28.96 -6.41
CA SER A 629 4.81 -27.77 -7.27
C SER A 629 5.09 -26.47 -6.51
N SER A 630 4.95 -25.31 -7.16
CA SER A 630 4.94 -23.99 -6.53
C SER A 630 3.67 -23.69 -5.73
N TYR A 631 2.61 -24.48 -5.91
CA TYR A 631 1.31 -24.33 -5.23
C TYR A 631 1.21 -25.13 -3.93
N THR A 632 2.27 -25.17 -3.12
CA THR A 632 2.28 -25.89 -1.83
C THR A 632 1.28 -25.36 -0.82
N HIS A 633 0.81 -24.12 -1.00
CA HIS A 633 -0.22 -23.49 -0.18
C HIS A 633 -1.63 -23.97 -0.52
N TYR A 634 -1.85 -24.63 -1.64
CA TYR A 634 -3.14 -25.21 -2.04
C TYR A 634 -3.33 -26.60 -1.40
N TYR A 635 -3.76 -26.62 -0.14
CA TYR A 635 -3.82 -27.83 0.69
C TYR A 635 -5.21 -28.45 0.82
N SER A 636 -6.26 -27.83 0.29
CA SER A 636 -7.66 -28.30 0.45
C SER A 636 -8.50 -27.94 -0.79
N THR A 637 -8.09 -28.44 -1.96
CA THR A 637 -8.68 -28.01 -3.25
C THR A 637 -9.49 -29.08 -3.97
N ARG A 638 -9.44 -30.35 -3.54
CA ARG A 638 -10.09 -31.44 -4.28
C ARG A 638 -11.60 -31.23 -4.36
N TYR A 639 -12.14 -31.09 -5.59
CA TYR A 639 -13.56 -30.85 -5.86
C TYR A 639 -14.50 -31.87 -5.20
N ASP A 640 -14.14 -33.17 -5.27
CA ASP A 640 -14.98 -34.22 -4.69
C ASP A 640 -15.22 -34.05 -3.19
N ASN A 641 -14.33 -33.36 -2.49
CA ASN A 641 -14.45 -33.04 -1.04
C ASN A 641 -15.32 -31.80 -0.79
N TRP A 642 -15.40 -30.89 -1.75
CA TRP A 642 -16.02 -29.57 -1.57
C TRP A 642 -17.35 -29.39 -2.32
N LYS A 643 -17.68 -30.24 -3.29
CA LYS A 643 -18.84 -30.08 -4.16
C LYS A 643 -20.17 -29.86 -3.40
N ASP A 644 -20.37 -30.57 -2.29
CA ASP A 644 -21.60 -30.46 -1.51
C ASP A 644 -21.62 -29.14 -0.74
N VAL A 645 -20.48 -28.69 -0.21
CA VAL A 645 -20.34 -27.38 0.45
C VAL A 645 -20.51 -26.23 -0.56
N ILE A 646 -19.96 -26.35 -1.77
CA ILE A 646 -20.16 -25.36 -2.85
C ILE A 646 -21.65 -25.22 -3.18
N LYS A 647 -22.37 -26.34 -3.30
CA LYS A 647 -23.82 -26.34 -3.57
C LYS A 647 -24.60 -25.70 -2.43
N GLU A 648 -24.28 -26.08 -1.18
CA GLU A 648 -24.91 -25.52 0.03
C GLU A 648 -24.72 -24.00 0.14
N VAL A 649 -23.46 -23.52 0.00
CA VAL A 649 -23.15 -22.09 0.04
C VAL A 649 -23.86 -21.32 -1.07
N TYR A 650 -23.88 -21.86 -2.31
CA TYR A 650 -24.63 -21.24 -3.39
C TYR A 650 -26.12 -21.15 -3.07
N ASP A 651 -26.72 -22.26 -2.66
CA ASP A 651 -28.17 -22.35 -2.43
C ASP A 651 -28.61 -21.37 -1.34
N GLU A 652 -27.85 -21.27 -0.23
CA GLU A 652 -28.09 -20.33 0.87
C GLU A 652 -27.93 -18.88 0.39
N CYS A 653 -26.84 -18.55 -0.29
CA CYS A 653 -26.65 -17.19 -0.83
C CYS A 653 -27.74 -16.83 -1.85
N ASN A 654 -28.22 -17.78 -2.66
CA ASN A 654 -29.28 -17.55 -3.65
C ASN A 654 -30.63 -17.26 -2.97
N GLU A 655 -31.01 -18.00 -1.93
CA GLU A 655 -32.22 -17.73 -1.16
C GLU A 655 -32.23 -16.31 -0.60
N VAL A 656 -31.11 -15.86 -0.05
CA VAL A 656 -31.00 -14.47 0.48
C VAL A 656 -31.04 -13.44 -0.64
N ARG A 657 -30.38 -13.70 -1.77
CA ARG A 657 -30.37 -12.79 -2.92
C ARG A 657 -31.74 -12.63 -3.57
N GLU A 658 -32.54 -13.67 -3.63
CA GLU A 658 -33.92 -13.60 -4.09
C GLU A 658 -34.77 -12.66 -3.20
N MET A 659 -34.50 -12.60 -1.89
CA MET A 659 -35.15 -11.66 -0.97
C MET A 659 -34.64 -10.23 -1.15
N ILE A 660 -33.32 -10.05 -1.30
CA ILE A 660 -32.67 -8.73 -1.42
C ILE A 660 -33.00 -8.04 -2.77
N GLY A 661 -33.20 -8.81 -3.84
CA GLY A 661 -33.53 -8.28 -5.17
C GLY A 661 -32.35 -7.62 -5.89
N SER A 662 -32.36 -6.29 -6.07
CA SER A 662 -31.35 -5.61 -6.90
C SER A 662 -29.91 -5.70 -6.38
N GLY A 663 -29.74 -5.93 -5.08
CA GLY A 663 -28.42 -5.95 -4.43
C GLY A 663 -27.81 -4.55 -4.20
N LYS A 664 -28.56 -3.47 -4.47
CA LYS A 664 -28.11 -2.12 -4.20
C LYS A 664 -28.20 -1.81 -2.71
N ILE A 665 -27.06 -1.52 -2.11
CA ILE A 665 -26.96 -1.08 -0.73
C ILE A 665 -27.36 0.42 -0.66
N VAL A 666 -28.26 0.77 0.25
CA VAL A 666 -28.72 2.14 0.47
C VAL A 666 -28.31 2.69 1.82
N ASN A 667 -27.88 1.83 2.76
CA ASN A 667 -27.28 2.23 4.01
C ASN A 667 -26.47 1.06 4.60
N HIS A 668 -25.45 1.39 5.40
CA HIS A 668 -24.67 0.42 6.14
C HIS A 668 -24.23 1.00 7.49
N THR A 669 -24.53 0.27 8.56
CA THR A 669 -24.28 0.74 9.92
C THR A 669 -23.65 -0.36 10.77
N MET A 670 -22.60 -0.03 11.50
CA MET A 670 -22.06 -0.88 12.55
C MET A 670 -22.93 -0.73 13.81
N LEU A 671 -23.65 -1.75 14.21
CA LEU A 671 -24.52 -1.73 15.40
C LEU A 671 -23.72 -1.95 16.69
N MET A 672 -22.68 -2.78 16.60
CA MET A 672 -21.66 -3.03 17.63
C MET A 672 -20.48 -3.72 16.97
N GLU A 673 -19.40 -3.94 17.72
CA GLU A 673 -18.21 -4.63 17.25
C GLU A 673 -18.56 -5.97 16.55
N ASN A 674 -18.18 -6.10 15.28
CA ASN A 674 -18.43 -7.24 14.41
C ASN A 674 -19.94 -7.57 14.18
N VAL A 675 -20.82 -6.57 14.32
CA VAL A 675 -22.25 -6.71 13.97
C VAL A 675 -22.69 -5.53 13.13
N TYR A 676 -23.20 -5.82 11.95
CA TYR A 676 -23.51 -4.80 10.96
C TYR A 676 -24.96 -4.94 10.47
N ARG A 677 -25.58 -3.81 10.16
CA ARG A 677 -26.85 -3.73 9.44
C ARG A 677 -26.59 -3.15 8.06
N THR A 678 -27.05 -3.85 7.05
CA THR A 678 -27.07 -3.42 5.65
C THR A 678 -28.51 -3.25 5.21
N ASP A 679 -28.88 -2.05 4.79
CA ASP A 679 -30.21 -1.78 4.22
C ASP A 679 -30.09 -1.81 2.69
N TYR A 680 -30.97 -2.55 2.04
CA TYR A 680 -31.01 -2.72 0.59
C TYR A 680 -32.17 -1.94 -0.02
N GLU A 681 -32.02 -1.52 -1.28
CA GLU A 681 -33.10 -0.93 -2.06
C GLU A 681 -34.28 -1.91 -2.14
N GLY A 682 -35.46 -1.45 -1.81
CA GLY A 682 -36.68 -2.31 -1.79
C GLY A 682 -37.18 -2.67 -0.40
N GLY A 683 -36.57 -2.14 0.66
CA GLY A 683 -37.04 -2.31 2.04
C GLY A 683 -36.59 -3.65 2.67
N VAL A 684 -35.51 -4.20 2.22
CA VAL A 684 -34.90 -5.39 2.84
C VAL A 684 -33.66 -4.99 3.60
N SER A 685 -33.51 -5.49 4.83
CA SER A 685 -32.33 -5.26 5.67
C SER A 685 -31.74 -6.59 6.09
N ALA A 686 -30.42 -6.67 6.11
CA ALA A 686 -29.66 -7.78 6.65
C ALA A 686 -28.90 -7.34 7.91
N ILE A 687 -28.97 -8.13 8.99
CA ILE A 687 -28.17 -7.90 10.19
C ILE A 687 -27.24 -9.10 10.35
N THR A 688 -25.95 -8.88 10.25
CA THR A 688 -24.90 -9.91 10.27
C THR A 688 -24.12 -9.88 11.57
N ASN A 689 -23.83 -11.05 12.14
CA ASN A 689 -23.01 -11.22 13.33
C ASN A 689 -21.76 -12.05 13.01
N TYR A 690 -20.62 -11.41 12.91
CA TYR A 690 -19.30 -12.08 12.71
C TYR A 690 -18.67 -12.62 13.99
N ASN A 691 -19.30 -12.38 15.16
CA ASN A 691 -18.78 -12.90 16.41
C ASN A 691 -19.01 -14.42 16.52
N LEU A 692 -18.09 -15.11 17.20
CA LEU A 692 -18.21 -16.53 17.55
C LEU A 692 -19.13 -16.77 18.78
N ARG A 693 -19.99 -15.80 19.11
CA ARG A 693 -20.95 -15.84 20.22
C ARG A 693 -22.29 -15.25 19.78
N THR A 694 -23.35 -15.70 20.42
CA THR A 694 -24.66 -15.08 20.28
C THR A 694 -24.63 -13.63 20.79
N VAL A 695 -25.22 -12.71 20.05
CA VAL A 695 -25.38 -11.30 20.41
C VAL A 695 -26.85 -10.93 20.51
N SER A 696 -27.16 -9.98 21.39
CA SER A 696 -28.51 -9.41 21.52
C SER A 696 -28.43 -7.90 21.34
N ILE A 697 -29.21 -7.35 20.38
CA ILE A 697 -29.23 -5.93 20.05
C ILE A 697 -30.70 -5.54 19.89
N GLY A 698 -31.22 -4.69 20.78
CA GLY A 698 -32.65 -4.36 20.78
C GLY A 698 -33.48 -5.64 20.94
N ASP A 699 -34.36 -5.88 19.99
CA ASP A 699 -35.27 -7.04 19.98
C ASP A 699 -34.64 -8.26 19.24
N TYR A 700 -33.41 -8.15 18.71
CA TYR A 700 -32.77 -9.19 17.95
C TYR A 700 -31.84 -10.06 18.81
N THR A 701 -31.86 -11.36 18.56
CA THR A 701 -30.88 -12.32 19.09
C THR A 701 -30.34 -13.12 17.93
N ILE A 702 -29.03 -12.94 17.62
CA ILE A 702 -28.37 -13.48 16.45
C ILE A 702 -27.30 -14.49 16.90
N GLY A 703 -27.33 -15.69 16.36
CA GLY A 703 -26.37 -16.75 16.63
C GLY A 703 -24.92 -16.37 16.26
N PRO A 704 -23.93 -17.20 16.65
CA PRO A 704 -22.55 -17.01 16.22
C PRO A 704 -22.41 -17.26 14.71
N LEU A 705 -21.73 -16.37 13.98
CA LEU A 705 -21.57 -16.42 12.53
C LEU A 705 -22.93 -16.62 11.81
N ASP A 706 -23.92 -15.78 12.15
CA ASP A 706 -25.31 -15.93 11.71
C ASP A 706 -25.87 -14.56 11.32
N TYR A 707 -27.03 -14.56 10.68
CA TYR A 707 -27.67 -13.33 10.18
C TYR A 707 -29.21 -13.36 10.36
N ILE A 708 -29.83 -12.21 10.25
CA ILE A 708 -31.28 -12.02 10.19
C ILE A 708 -31.59 -11.18 8.95
N ILE A 709 -32.61 -11.60 8.20
CA ILE A 709 -33.20 -10.81 7.11
C ILE A 709 -34.53 -10.25 7.57
N GLU A 710 -34.69 -8.95 7.40
CA GLU A 710 -35.95 -8.23 7.61
C GLU A 710 -36.51 -7.74 6.29
N VAL A 711 -37.82 -7.86 6.11
CA VAL A 711 -38.54 -7.34 4.95
C VAL A 711 -39.60 -6.39 5.49
N GLU A 712 -39.52 -5.09 5.16
CA GLU A 712 -40.45 -4.07 5.55
C GLU A 712 -41.83 -4.18 4.83
#